data_44cbefbe8f0b554ae1f7581f1aabd6ab
#
_entry.id   44cbefbe8f0b554ae1f7581f1aabd6ab
#
_cell.length_a   1.000
_cell.length_b   1.000
_cell.length_c   1.000
_cell.angle_alpha   90.00
_cell.angle_beta   90.00
_cell.angle_gamma   90.00
#
_symmetry.space_group_name_H-M   'P 1'
#
loop_
_entity.id
_entity.type
_entity.pdbx_description
1 polymer ?
#
loop_
_entity_poly.entity_id
_entity_poly.type
_entity_poly.pdbx_seq_one_letter_code
_entity_poly.pdbx_strand_id
1 'polypeptide(L)'
;MNRKLLPGLIMALFAAAPAFAFDPFVVKDIRVEGIQRTEAGTVFNYLPVRVGDRFDEAQAAEAIRALFATGFFSDVRIEAENDVIVVVVDERPAIAQIDFVGVKEFDKEALKKGLREVGLAESRIFDRALLERAEQELKRQYLSRGKYSATITTTVTPLERNRVGINFAVDEGDVAKIHEIRIIGAKAFDEDDLIAQMQLTTPGWLTWYTKNDQYSRQKLSADLETLRSFYLNRGYLDFNIDSTQVSITPDKKDIYITLNITEGEKYSVTGVRFTGDLILPESEYLAMAKIKPGETFSRERLTETTKAITDRLGNEGYAFANVNAAPEVDKDKREVAFTIFVDPGRRVYVRRINVGGNTKSRDEVVRREMRQMEGAWYDAAAINRSRTRVDRLGFFDEVNVETPAVPGTTDQVDVNFTVKERPTGNLMLGAGFSSSDKVVLSASVSQQNLFGSGNALTLGLNTSRSGRTLALSFTNPYYTVDGVSLGWDLYHRTYDPTESYTVSPYKTVSTGAGLRLGYPIAEDDQINFGLTVDRTRVTTFTDSPLRYKEFCVDFGCSSGSSNPSDANYGVGDVTVNSLLLSAGWARDTRDSAIYPRKGVYQRVYGEAAIPPGKLKYAKINYQYQHWFPFGRDYALMLNGDVGWAKGFADKPVPFYKNFYVGGIGSVRGYEQSSIGVKFRDTDGDLTSTGGTRKLVGNAEFYFPLPGSGTDRSFRVSAFMDAGYVWGNDPETGKEEKISLSDLRYSTGLAFSWSSPVGPLKFSLGFPLKKEKDDKTQRFQFQLGSVF
;
A
#
# COMPACT_ATOMS: atom_id res chain seq x y z
N MET A 1 66.56 -7.32 51.43
CA MET A 1 67.67 -8.26 51.58
C MET A 1 67.89 -9.02 50.30
N ASN A 2 68.87 -8.63 49.52
CA ASN A 2 70.02 -9.37 49.08
C ASN A 2 69.65 -10.77 48.53
N ARG A 3 70.07 -11.18 47.35
CA ARG A 3 71.34 -11.18 46.54
C ARG A 3 71.02 -11.74 45.16
N LYS A 4 71.32 -11.13 44.05
CA LYS A 4 72.46 -11.38 43.16
C LYS A 4 72.77 -12.86 42.93
N LEU A 5 72.71 -13.29 41.62
CA LEU A 5 73.87 -13.64 40.82
C LEU A 5 73.49 -14.14 39.42
N LEU A 6 74.01 -13.55 38.46
CA LEU A 6 74.44 -13.83 37.08
C LEU A 6 75.26 -15.13 36.97
N PRO A 7 75.62 -15.54 35.73
CA PRO A 7 75.00 -15.74 34.44
C PRO A 7 75.33 -17.17 33.92
N GLY A 8 74.57 -17.61 32.96
CA GLY A 8 74.88 -18.79 32.17
C GLY A 8 74.59 -18.56 30.69
N LEU A 9 75.61 -18.12 29.98
CA LEU A 9 75.70 -18.08 28.54
C LEU A 9 75.64 -19.50 28.00
N ILE A 10 74.48 -19.88 27.38
CA ILE A 10 74.43 -21.02 26.46
C ILE A 10 74.01 -20.47 25.12
N MET A 11 74.98 -20.23 24.28
CA MET A 11 74.94 -19.94 22.88
C MET A 11 74.55 -21.27 22.21
N ALA A 12 73.20 -21.53 22.06
CA ALA A 12 72.75 -22.58 21.19
C ALA A 12 72.87 -22.08 19.75
N LEU A 13 73.87 -22.56 19.06
CA LEU A 13 73.95 -22.51 17.61
C LEU A 13 72.61 -23.14 17.04
N PHE A 14 71.77 -22.31 16.61
CA PHE A 14 70.77 -22.76 15.61
C PHE A 14 71.57 -22.96 14.32
N ALA A 15 71.91 -24.21 14.05
CA ALA A 15 72.20 -24.63 12.67
C ALA A 15 70.96 -24.33 11.82
N ALA A 16 71.01 -23.23 11.07
CA ALA A 16 70.17 -23.03 9.97
C ALA A 16 70.38 -24.23 9.04
N ALA A 17 69.38 -25.14 9.01
CA ALA A 17 69.33 -26.12 7.93
C ALA A 17 69.32 -25.31 6.61
N PRO A 18 70.26 -25.64 5.68
CA PRO A 18 70.22 -24.99 4.38
C PRO A 18 68.81 -25.19 3.77
N ALA A 19 68.13 -24.12 3.56
CA ALA A 19 67.01 -24.16 2.64
C ALA A 19 67.61 -24.59 1.30
N PHE A 20 67.24 -25.77 0.83
CA PHE A 20 67.63 -26.24 -0.51
C PHE A 20 66.95 -25.34 -1.51
N ALA A 21 67.62 -24.22 -1.89
CA ALA A 21 67.23 -23.49 -3.09
C ALA A 21 67.61 -24.40 -4.27
N PHE A 22 66.72 -24.69 -5.14
CA PHE A 22 67.00 -25.42 -6.38
C PHE A 22 67.80 -24.50 -7.33
N ASP A 23 68.73 -25.06 -8.04
CA ASP A 23 69.53 -24.30 -9.04
C ASP A 23 68.58 -23.83 -10.16
N PRO A 24 68.64 -22.57 -10.62
CA PRO A 24 67.82 -22.08 -11.72
C PRO A 24 67.95 -22.92 -12.98
N PHE A 25 66.87 -23.42 -13.56
CA PHE A 25 66.85 -24.27 -14.73
C PHE A 25 65.90 -23.71 -15.80
N VAL A 26 65.96 -24.25 -17.02
CA VAL A 26 65.02 -23.96 -18.11
C VAL A 26 63.90 -24.99 -18.06
N VAL A 27 62.64 -24.53 -17.97
CA VAL A 27 61.46 -25.37 -17.87
C VAL A 27 61.27 -26.22 -19.09
N LYS A 28 61.30 -27.54 -18.95
CA LYS A 28 61.03 -28.49 -20.07
C LYS A 28 59.56 -28.87 -20.16
N ASP A 29 58.91 -28.99 -19.03
CA ASP A 29 57.48 -29.33 -18.95
C ASP A 29 56.88 -28.79 -17.66
N ILE A 30 55.53 -28.62 -17.64
CA ILE A 30 54.78 -28.20 -16.48
C ILE A 30 53.68 -29.20 -16.24
N ARG A 31 53.63 -29.83 -15.09
CA ARG A 31 52.61 -30.77 -14.65
C ARG A 31 51.76 -30.15 -13.54
N VAL A 32 50.47 -30.47 -13.53
CA VAL A 32 49.56 -30.04 -12.49
C VAL A 32 49.00 -31.26 -11.81
N GLU A 33 49.15 -31.32 -10.49
CA GLU A 33 48.62 -32.41 -9.67
C GLU A 33 47.66 -31.86 -8.61
N GLY A 34 46.69 -32.70 -8.18
CA GLY A 34 45.71 -32.32 -7.14
C GLY A 34 44.45 -31.67 -7.66
N ILE A 35 44.35 -31.37 -8.96
CA ILE A 35 43.11 -30.81 -9.56
C ILE A 35 42.04 -31.90 -9.60
N GLN A 36 40.79 -31.53 -9.22
CA GLN A 36 39.64 -32.43 -9.24
C GLN A 36 38.50 -31.87 -10.10
N ARG A 37 38.37 -30.56 -10.13
CA ARG A 37 37.30 -29.83 -10.81
C ARG A 37 37.83 -28.82 -11.82
N THR A 38 38.90 -28.17 -11.47
CA THR A 38 39.56 -27.15 -12.32
C THR A 38 40.33 -27.86 -13.43
N GLU A 39 40.25 -27.36 -14.64
CA GLU A 39 41.07 -27.87 -15.76
C GLU A 39 42.52 -27.40 -15.65
N ALA A 40 43.46 -28.24 -16.06
CA ALA A 40 44.88 -27.87 -16.03
C ALA A 40 45.17 -26.58 -16.84
N GLY A 41 44.42 -26.33 -17.92
CA GLY A 41 44.49 -25.12 -18.71
C GLY A 41 44.19 -23.84 -17.91
N THR A 42 43.32 -23.94 -16.91
CA THR A 42 43.05 -22.80 -16.00
C THR A 42 44.27 -22.48 -15.15
N VAL A 43 44.94 -23.51 -14.61
CA VAL A 43 46.17 -23.31 -13.83
C VAL A 43 47.25 -22.68 -14.70
N PHE A 44 47.46 -23.19 -15.93
CA PHE A 44 48.42 -22.64 -16.89
C PHE A 44 48.17 -21.16 -17.24
N ASN A 45 46.93 -20.71 -17.32
CA ASN A 45 46.59 -19.33 -17.63
C ASN A 45 47.04 -18.34 -16.55
N TYR A 46 47.07 -18.79 -15.30
CA TYR A 46 47.49 -17.96 -14.16
C TYR A 46 48.95 -18.12 -13.75
N LEU A 47 49.64 -19.11 -14.35
CA LEU A 47 51.09 -19.26 -14.10
C LEU A 47 51.87 -18.19 -14.90
N PRO A 48 52.74 -17.42 -14.25
CA PRO A 48 53.58 -16.44 -14.92
C PRO A 48 54.77 -17.05 -15.67
N VAL A 49 54.88 -18.39 -15.70
CA VAL A 49 55.97 -19.15 -16.27
C VAL A 49 55.50 -20.11 -17.35
N ARG A 50 56.25 -20.23 -18.44
CA ARG A 50 55.93 -21.11 -19.58
C ARG A 50 57.07 -22.09 -19.83
N VAL A 51 56.80 -23.14 -20.59
CA VAL A 51 57.86 -24.07 -21.09
C VAL A 51 58.82 -23.29 -21.94
N GLY A 52 60.15 -23.42 -21.60
CA GLY A 52 61.24 -22.68 -22.23
C GLY A 52 61.72 -21.44 -21.42
N ASP A 53 60.99 -21.00 -20.41
CA ASP A 53 61.40 -19.92 -19.55
C ASP A 53 62.43 -20.43 -18.49
N ARG A 54 63.26 -19.49 -18.00
CA ARG A 54 64.16 -19.81 -16.89
C ARG A 54 63.38 -19.74 -15.58
N PHE A 55 63.48 -20.72 -14.75
CA PHE A 55 62.73 -20.82 -13.49
C PHE A 55 63.68 -20.70 -12.31
N ASP A 56 63.39 -19.77 -11.40
CA ASP A 56 64.11 -19.55 -10.17
C ASP A 56 63.17 -19.40 -8.97
N GLU A 57 63.70 -19.21 -7.78
CA GLU A 57 62.95 -19.11 -6.54
C GLU A 57 62.01 -17.89 -6.52
N ALA A 58 62.36 -16.77 -7.17
CA ALA A 58 61.54 -15.60 -7.23
C ALA A 58 60.30 -15.83 -8.11
N GLN A 59 60.49 -16.53 -9.23
CA GLN A 59 59.38 -16.94 -10.12
C GLN A 59 58.46 -18.01 -9.50
N ALA A 60 59.07 -18.94 -8.71
CA ALA A 60 58.28 -19.90 -7.93
C ALA A 60 57.37 -19.19 -6.91
N ALA A 61 57.92 -18.21 -6.19
CA ALA A 61 57.13 -17.43 -5.23
C ALA A 61 56.07 -16.55 -5.89
N GLU A 62 56.36 -16.04 -7.11
CA GLU A 62 55.35 -15.27 -7.90
C GLU A 62 54.23 -16.18 -8.42
N ALA A 63 54.59 -17.37 -8.93
CA ALA A 63 53.65 -18.37 -9.41
C ALA A 63 52.71 -18.86 -8.29
N ILE A 64 53.26 -19.16 -7.10
CA ILE A 64 52.44 -19.52 -5.94
C ILE A 64 51.48 -18.38 -5.57
N ARG A 65 51.97 -17.12 -5.52
CA ARG A 65 51.12 -15.95 -5.22
C ARG A 65 50.03 -15.73 -6.28
N ALA A 66 50.37 -15.87 -7.56
CA ALA A 66 49.42 -15.69 -8.65
C ALA A 66 48.30 -16.76 -8.59
N LEU A 67 48.64 -18.02 -8.37
CA LEU A 67 47.65 -19.08 -8.21
C LEU A 67 46.82 -18.94 -6.94
N PHE A 68 47.43 -18.58 -5.84
CA PHE A 68 46.73 -18.36 -4.56
C PHE A 68 45.76 -17.16 -4.63
N ALA A 69 46.15 -16.10 -5.36
CA ALA A 69 45.33 -14.91 -5.59
C ALA A 69 44.06 -15.19 -6.39
N THR A 70 44.00 -16.30 -7.16
CA THR A 70 42.76 -16.71 -7.85
C THR A 70 41.64 -17.11 -6.90
N GLY A 71 41.97 -17.47 -5.64
CA GLY A 71 41.03 -17.99 -4.65
C GLY A 71 40.51 -19.42 -4.93
N PHE A 72 41.01 -20.10 -5.98
CA PHE A 72 40.55 -21.46 -6.32
C PHE A 72 41.18 -22.53 -5.43
N PHE A 73 42.36 -22.25 -4.89
CA PHE A 73 43.17 -23.21 -4.18
C PHE A 73 43.28 -22.86 -2.69
N SER A 74 43.24 -23.89 -1.84
CA SER A 74 43.50 -23.80 -0.40
C SER A 74 45.00 -23.89 -0.11
N ASP A 75 45.75 -24.66 -0.91
CA ASP A 75 47.18 -24.78 -0.85
C ASP A 75 47.76 -24.88 -2.27
N VAL A 76 48.97 -24.31 -2.45
CA VAL A 76 49.71 -24.35 -3.70
C VAL A 76 51.19 -24.62 -3.39
N ARG A 77 51.71 -25.71 -3.88
CA ARG A 77 53.15 -26.07 -3.78
C ARG A 77 53.71 -26.24 -5.17
N ILE A 78 54.94 -25.83 -5.33
CA ILE A 78 55.69 -26.03 -6.57
C ILE A 78 56.89 -26.87 -6.26
N GLU A 79 57.00 -28.00 -6.92
CA GLU A 79 58.09 -28.94 -6.84
C GLU A 79 58.86 -28.93 -8.17
N ALA A 80 60.20 -29.03 -8.11
CA ALA A 80 61.05 -29.11 -9.32
C ALA A 80 61.66 -30.52 -9.41
N GLU A 81 61.33 -31.26 -10.46
CA GLU A 81 61.86 -32.59 -10.72
C GLU A 81 62.44 -32.68 -12.14
N ASN A 82 63.79 -32.85 -12.26
CA ASN A 82 64.49 -33.04 -13.54
C ASN A 82 64.13 -31.99 -14.62
N ASP A 83 64.14 -30.71 -14.30
CA ASP A 83 63.75 -29.55 -15.12
C ASP A 83 62.23 -29.49 -15.47
N VAL A 84 61.42 -30.25 -14.78
CA VAL A 84 59.95 -30.19 -14.87
C VAL A 84 59.37 -29.50 -13.63
N ILE A 85 58.44 -28.58 -13.82
CA ILE A 85 57.71 -27.94 -12.74
C ILE A 85 56.47 -28.81 -12.44
N VAL A 86 56.35 -29.27 -11.21
CA VAL A 86 55.13 -29.95 -10.72
C VAL A 86 54.39 -28.98 -9.80
N VAL A 87 53.23 -28.48 -10.26
CA VAL A 87 52.35 -27.59 -9.50
C VAL A 87 51.35 -28.48 -8.77
N VAL A 88 51.56 -28.67 -7.48
CA VAL A 88 50.63 -29.42 -6.62
C VAL A 88 49.67 -28.45 -5.98
N VAL A 89 48.38 -28.63 -6.24
CA VAL A 89 47.32 -27.73 -5.74
C VAL A 89 46.27 -28.52 -4.94
N ASP A 90 45.80 -27.91 -3.84
CA ASP A 90 44.58 -28.38 -3.17
C ASP A 90 43.46 -27.43 -3.50
N GLU A 91 42.45 -27.91 -4.23
CA GLU A 91 41.31 -27.11 -4.65
C GLU A 91 40.39 -26.83 -3.48
N ARG A 92 39.95 -25.59 -3.37
CA ARG A 92 38.83 -25.25 -2.49
C ARG A 92 37.52 -25.86 -3.02
N PRO A 93 36.70 -26.50 -2.16
CA PRO A 93 35.46 -27.10 -2.60
C PRO A 93 34.47 -26.06 -3.12
N ALA A 94 33.62 -26.49 -4.05
CA ALA A 94 32.51 -25.65 -4.50
C ALA A 94 31.22 -25.99 -3.74
N ILE A 95 30.38 -24.98 -3.55
CA ILE A 95 29.07 -25.14 -2.91
C ILE A 95 28.12 -25.84 -3.88
N ALA A 96 27.65 -27.04 -3.55
CA ALA A 96 26.69 -27.80 -4.34
C ALA A 96 25.24 -27.36 -4.06
N GLN A 97 24.93 -27.20 -2.77
CA GLN A 97 23.59 -26.83 -2.31
C GLN A 97 23.64 -26.07 -0.99
N ILE A 98 22.64 -25.24 -0.76
CA ILE A 98 22.44 -24.51 0.50
C ILE A 98 21.02 -24.81 0.97
N ASP A 99 20.92 -25.47 2.12
CA ASP A 99 19.64 -25.88 2.71
C ASP A 99 19.39 -25.16 4.03
N PHE A 100 18.09 -24.96 4.33
CA PHE A 100 17.62 -24.40 5.58
C PHE A 100 16.63 -25.36 6.25
N VAL A 101 16.91 -25.72 7.49
CA VAL A 101 16.04 -26.56 8.33
C VAL A 101 15.60 -25.76 9.55
N GLY A 102 14.32 -25.83 9.92
CA GLY A 102 13.76 -25.16 11.10
C GLY A 102 13.35 -23.71 10.87
N VAL A 103 13.59 -23.12 9.70
CA VAL A 103 13.20 -21.74 9.36
C VAL A 103 11.69 -21.68 9.10
N LYS A 104 11.00 -20.81 9.85
CA LYS A 104 9.56 -20.53 9.76
C LYS A 104 9.26 -19.04 9.55
N GLU A 105 10.10 -18.16 10.11
CA GLU A 105 9.91 -16.70 10.09
C GLU A 105 10.27 -16.05 8.74
N PHE A 106 11.17 -16.65 8.00
CA PHE A 106 11.67 -16.12 6.73
C PHE A 106 11.33 -17.04 5.57
N ASP A 107 11.10 -16.46 4.40
CA ASP A 107 11.04 -17.22 3.16
C ASP A 107 12.45 -17.74 2.79
N LYS A 108 12.56 -19.05 2.52
CA LYS A 108 13.85 -19.69 2.22
C LYS A 108 14.51 -19.15 0.95
N GLU A 109 13.71 -18.79 -0.07
CA GLU A 109 14.24 -18.24 -1.31
C GLU A 109 14.77 -16.81 -1.12
N ALA A 110 14.10 -16.02 -0.26
CA ALA A 110 14.59 -14.70 0.12
C ALA A 110 15.92 -14.79 0.87
N LEU A 111 16.08 -15.77 1.78
CA LEU A 111 17.34 -16.02 2.47
C LEU A 111 18.46 -16.44 1.51
N LYS A 112 18.18 -17.35 0.57
CA LYS A 112 19.15 -17.75 -0.47
C LYS A 112 19.59 -16.55 -1.31
N LYS A 113 18.66 -15.65 -1.64
CA LYS A 113 18.98 -14.42 -2.37
C LYS A 113 19.89 -13.50 -1.56
N GLY A 114 19.61 -13.29 -0.28
CA GLY A 114 20.45 -12.48 0.61
C GLY A 114 21.85 -13.09 0.77
N LEU A 115 21.97 -14.41 0.92
CA LEU A 115 23.27 -15.09 0.99
C LEU A 115 24.07 -14.91 -0.30
N ARG A 116 23.41 -14.91 -1.46
CA ARG A 116 24.04 -14.67 -2.76
C ARG A 116 24.67 -13.27 -2.85
N GLU A 117 24.02 -12.27 -2.27
CA GLU A 117 24.54 -10.89 -2.22
C GLU A 117 25.81 -10.77 -1.35
N VAL A 118 25.92 -11.60 -0.33
CA VAL A 118 27.12 -11.70 0.52
C VAL A 118 28.23 -12.56 -0.12
N GLY A 119 27.95 -13.19 -1.26
CA GLY A 119 28.89 -14.04 -2.00
C GLY A 119 28.78 -15.54 -1.75
N LEU A 120 27.86 -15.97 -0.87
CA LEU A 120 27.59 -17.38 -0.58
C LEU A 120 26.45 -17.88 -1.46
N ALA A 121 26.78 -18.62 -2.52
CA ALA A 121 25.79 -19.14 -3.47
C ALA A 121 26.20 -20.49 -4.03
N GLU A 122 25.24 -21.26 -4.49
CA GLU A 122 25.45 -22.51 -5.21
C GLU A 122 26.37 -22.30 -6.44
N SER A 123 27.22 -23.24 -6.73
CA SER A 123 28.26 -23.18 -7.77
C SER A 123 29.41 -22.18 -7.51
N ARG A 124 29.44 -21.49 -6.38
CA ARG A 124 30.56 -20.65 -5.95
C ARG A 124 31.55 -21.45 -5.10
N ILE A 125 32.78 -20.94 -5.03
CA ILE A 125 33.82 -21.53 -4.18
C ILE A 125 33.43 -21.34 -2.72
N PHE A 126 33.57 -22.38 -1.92
CA PHE A 126 33.34 -22.34 -0.49
C PHE A 126 34.46 -21.57 0.21
N ASP A 127 34.07 -20.57 0.99
CA ASP A 127 34.93 -19.83 1.88
C ASP A 127 34.32 -19.83 3.29
N ARG A 128 35.08 -20.30 4.26
CA ARG A 128 34.65 -20.40 5.66
C ARG A 128 34.38 -19.02 6.28
N ALA A 129 35.13 -18.00 5.90
CA ALA A 129 34.92 -16.64 6.40
C ALA A 129 33.63 -16.03 5.86
N LEU A 130 33.23 -16.37 4.62
CA LEU A 130 31.92 -15.99 4.08
C LEU A 130 30.80 -16.70 4.81
N LEU A 131 30.98 -17.99 5.14
CA LEU A 131 29.98 -18.76 5.89
C LEU A 131 29.78 -18.18 7.29
N GLU A 132 30.84 -17.85 8.02
CA GLU A 132 30.76 -17.26 9.35
C GLU A 132 30.08 -15.88 9.31
N ARG A 133 30.38 -15.06 8.29
CA ARG A 133 29.69 -13.79 8.06
C ARG A 133 28.20 -13.98 7.77
N ALA A 134 27.84 -14.95 6.94
CA ALA A 134 26.47 -15.29 6.61
C ALA A 134 25.69 -15.75 7.85
N GLU A 135 26.30 -16.58 8.69
CA GLU A 135 25.71 -17.02 9.96
C GLU A 135 25.46 -15.83 10.91
N GLN A 136 26.43 -14.92 11.05
CA GLN A 136 26.26 -13.73 11.87
C GLN A 136 25.20 -12.78 11.31
N GLU A 137 25.12 -12.63 9.99
CA GLU A 137 24.07 -11.82 9.36
C GLU A 137 22.67 -12.44 9.59
N LEU A 138 22.56 -13.74 9.39
CA LEU A 138 21.31 -14.46 9.64
C LEU A 138 20.88 -14.32 11.12
N LYS A 139 21.83 -14.46 12.05
CA LYS A 139 21.59 -14.24 13.48
C LYS A 139 21.12 -12.81 13.77
N ARG A 140 21.72 -11.79 13.13
CA ARG A 140 21.27 -10.39 13.23
C ARG A 140 19.83 -10.21 12.75
N GLN A 141 19.45 -10.87 11.64
CA GLN A 141 18.09 -10.84 11.12
C GLN A 141 17.08 -11.41 12.13
N TYR A 142 17.40 -12.52 12.78
CA TYR A 142 16.54 -13.08 13.84
C TYR A 142 16.46 -12.16 15.07
N LEU A 143 17.58 -11.58 15.49
CA LEU A 143 17.60 -10.62 16.59
C LEU A 143 16.74 -9.37 16.27
N SER A 144 16.78 -8.88 15.03
CA SER A 144 15.96 -7.74 14.59
C SER A 144 14.45 -8.03 14.65
N ARG A 145 14.07 -9.32 14.59
CA ARG A 145 12.70 -9.82 14.73
C ARG A 145 12.33 -10.20 16.17
N GLY A 146 13.17 -9.88 17.16
CA GLY A 146 12.92 -10.17 18.57
C GLY A 146 13.17 -11.63 18.98
N LYS A 147 13.81 -12.42 18.12
CA LYS A 147 14.16 -13.81 18.38
C LYS A 147 15.54 -13.94 19.01
N TYR A 148 15.64 -13.54 20.28
CA TYR A 148 16.93 -13.48 21.00
C TYR A 148 17.46 -14.85 21.40
N SER A 149 16.62 -15.87 21.46
CA SER A 149 16.99 -17.26 21.74
C SER A 149 17.37 -18.06 20.49
N ALA A 150 17.25 -17.42 19.30
CA ALA A 150 17.57 -18.11 18.05
C ALA A 150 19.01 -18.63 18.04
N THR A 151 19.15 -19.90 17.74
CA THR A 151 20.43 -20.57 17.53
C THR A 151 20.54 -21.08 16.10
N ILE A 152 21.71 -20.85 15.51
CA ILE A 152 21.97 -21.28 14.14
C ILE A 152 23.19 -22.20 14.22
N THR A 153 23.00 -23.43 13.75
CA THR A 153 24.06 -24.41 13.65
C THR A 153 24.30 -24.70 12.18
N THR A 154 25.51 -24.41 11.73
CA THR A 154 25.87 -24.61 10.33
C THR A 154 26.68 -25.88 10.19
N THR A 155 26.26 -26.76 9.30
CA THR A 155 26.94 -28.01 8.99
C THR A 155 27.41 -27.99 7.55
N VAL A 156 28.72 -28.24 7.36
CA VAL A 156 29.32 -28.37 6.03
C VAL A 156 29.62 -29.84 5.78
N THR A 157 28.95 -30.43 4.81
CA THR A 157 29.11 -31.85 4.47
C THR A 157 29.88 -31.98 3.16
N PRO A 158 31.03 -32.68 3.16
CA PRO A 158 31.75 -32.98 1.94
C PRO A 158 30.92 -33.88 1.01
N LEU A 159 30.95 -33.55 -0.27
CA LEU A 159 30.26 -34.29 -1.35
C LEU A 159 31.27 -34.70 -2.41
N GLU A 160 30.87 -35.63 -3.28
CA GLU A 160 31.72 -36.09 -4.40
C GLU A 160 32.16 -34.93 -5.30
N ARG A 161 33.33 -35.09 -5.95
CA ARG A 161 33.93 -34.12 -6.87
C ARG A 161 34.28 -32.77 -6.24
N ASN A 162 34.90 -32.80 -5.07
CA ASN A 162 35.35 -31.62 -4.30
C ASN A 162 34.24 -30.58 -4.19
N ARG A 163 33.06 -31.01 -3.75
CA ARG A 163 31.90 -30.11 -3.45
C ARG A 163 31.51 -30.22 -1.98
N VAL A 164 30.79 -29.22 -1.51
CA VAL A 164 30.23 -29.20 -0.16
C VAL A 164 28.74 -28.83 -0.20
N GLY A 165 27.97 -29.50 0.63
CA GLY A 165 26.62 -29.10 0.99
C GLY A 165 26.63 -28.29 2.28
N ILE A 166 25.94 -27.18 2.32
CA ILE A 166 25.83 -26.33 3.51
C ILE A 166 24.38 -26.44 4.02
N ASN A 167 24.25 -26.84 5.28
CA ASN A 167 22.94 -26.88 5.94
C ASN A 167 22.92 -25.91 7.13
N PHE A 168 22.01 -24.94 7.10
CA PHE A 168 21.70 -24.04 8.21
C PHE A 168 20.55 -24.64 9.01
N ALA A 169 20.85 -25.29 10.12
CA ALA A 169 19.87 -25.73 11.08
C ALA A 169 19.57 -24.56 12.05
N VAL A 170 18.35 -24.07 12.00
CA VAL A 170 17.90 -22.93 12.79
C VAL A 170 16.88 -23.39 13.80
N ASP A 171 17.18 -23.17 15.07
CA ASP A 171 16.18 -23.17 16.13
C ASP A 171 15.81 -21.72 16.43
N GLU A 172 14.62 -21.31 15.99
CA GLU A 172 14.20 -19.92 16.09
C GLU A 172 13.87 -19.49 17.53
N GLY A 173 13.57 -20.46 18.40
CA GLY A 173 13.14 -20.19 19.77
C GLY A 173 11.86 -19.33 19.84
N ASP A 174 11.53 -18.90 21.06
CA ASP A 174 10.40 -18.01 21.32
C ASP A 174 10.76 -16.55 21.00
N VAL A 175 9.74 -15.75 20.65
CA VAL A 175 9.91 -14.31 20.50
C VAL A 175 9.91 -13.67 21.88
N ALA A 176 10.93 -12.86 22.20
CA ALA A 176 10.97 -12.12 23.45
C ALA A 176 9.89 -11.02 23.48
N LYS A 177 9.13 -10.98 24.55
CA LYS A 177 8.03 -10.03 24.76
C LYS A 177 8.42 -8.95 25.73
N ILE A 178 7.87 -7.77 25.55
CA ILE A 178 8.07 -6.65 26.47
C ILE A 178 7.21 -6.90 27.71
N HIS A 179 7.86 -7.19 28.81
CA HIS A 179 7.17 -7.39 30.09
C HIS A 179 6.79 -6.07 30.75
N GLU A 180 7.69 -5.08 30.69
CA GLU A 180 7.51 -3.79 31.33
C GLU A 180 8.22 -2.69 30.55
N ILE A 181 7.58 -1.52 30.46
CA ILE A 181 8.18 -0.27 30.00
C ILE A 181 8.08 0.72 31.15
N ARG A 182 9.21 1.30 31.54
CA ARG A 182 9.28 2.33 32.59
C ARG A 182 9.87 3.62 32.05
N ILE A 183 9.25 4.74 32.42
CA ILE A 183 9.72 6.08 32.08
C ILE A 183 9.98 6.84 33.37
N ILE A 184 11.25 6.98 33.71
CA ILE A 184 11.70 7.62 34.95
C ILE A 184 12.03 9.08 34.68
N GLY A 185 11.51 9.97 35.49
CA GLY A 185 11.71 11.41 35.37
C GLY A 185 10.48 12.17 34.82
N ALA A 186 9.46 11.47 34.38
CA ALA A 186 8.18 12.07 34.00
C ALA A 186 7.46 12.65 35.21
N LYS A 187 7.03 13.92 35.12
CA LYS A 187 6.29 14.66 36.17
C LYS A 187 5.13 15.44 35.55
N ALA A 188 5.26 15.88 34.34
CA ALA A 188 4.27 16.72 33.66
C ALA A 188 3.16 15.90 32.98
N PHE A 189 3.43 14.63 32.69
CA PHE A 189 2.49 13.69 32.07
C PHE A 189 2.57 12.34 32.77
N ASP A 190 1.45 11.66 32.85
CA ASP A 190 1.39 10.32 33.40
C ASP A 190 2.17 9.32 32.51
N GLU A 191 2.81 8.35 33.15
CA GLU A 191 3.61 7.33 32.44
C GLU A 191 2.80 6.57 31.40
N ASP A 192 1.55 6.23 31.72
CA ASP A 192 0.63 5.53 30.81
C ASP A 192 0.31 6.36 29.56
N ASP A 193 0.15 7.69 29.72
CA ASP A 193 -0.09 8.60 28.57
C ASP A 193 1.12 8.67 27.63
N LEU A 194 2.32 8.59 28.18
CA LEU A 194 3.57 8.57 27.40
C LEU A 194 3.75 7.23 26.69
N ILE A 195 3.49 6.12 27.38
CA ILE A 195 3.55 4.77 26.78
C ILE A 195 2.49 4.65 25.66
N ALA A 196 1.33 5.27 25.83
CA ALA A 196 0.29 5.27 24.79
C ALA A 196 0.72 5.99 23.48
N GLN A 197 1.75 6.86 23.51
CA GLN A 197 2.33 7.46 22.29
C GLN A 197 3.30 6.52 21.56
N MET A 198 3.80 5.47 22.25
CA MET A 198 4.77 4.53 21.70
C MET A 198 4.08 3.47 20.84
N GLN A 199 4.82 2.89 19.90
CA GLN A 199 4.40 1.71 19.14
C GLN A 199 4.61 0.43 19.98
N LEU A 200 5.69 0.38 20.74
CA LEU A 200 5.98 -0.73 21.63
C LEU A 200 5.06 -0.68 22.85
N THR A 201 4.47 -1.83 23.16
CA THR A 201 3.51 -1.99 24.29
C THR A 201 3.78 -3.28 25.05
N THR A 202 3.28 -3.37 26.26
CA THR A 202 3.18 -4.65 26.98
C THR A 202 2.11 -5.55 26.36
N PRO A 203 2.11 -6.88 26.63
CA PRO A 203 1.12 -7.81 26.07
C PRO A 203 -0.32 -7.39 26.38
N GLY A 204 -1.14 -7.35 25.34
CA GLY A 204 -2.55 -6.98 25.39
C GLY A 204 -3.40 -7.86 24.47
N TRP A 205 -4.72 -7.68 24.48
CA TRP A 205 -5.65 -8.54 23.74
C TRP A 205 -5.51 -8.47 22.20
N LEU A 206 -4.88 -7.41 21.65
CA LEU A 206 -4.62 -7.26 20.20
C LEU A 206 -3.18 -7.57 19.81
N THR A 207 -2.26 -7.80 20.74
CA THR A 207 -0.83 -7.97 20.45
C THR A 207 -0.52 -9.24 19.65
N TRP A 208 -1.42 -10.24 19.69
CA TRP A 208 -1.32 -11.41 18.80
C TRP A 208 -1.33 -11.04 17.31
N TYR A 209 -1.98 -9.94 16.95
CA TYR A 209 -2.06 -9.43 15.60
C TYR A 209 -1.05 -8.32 15.33
N THR A 210 -1.03 -7.28 16.19
CA THR A 210 -0.18 -6.07 15.99
C THR A 210 1.30 -6.35 16.23
N LYS A 211 1.63 -7.38 17.01
CA LYS A 211 3.01 -7.75 17.40
C LYS A 211 3.78 -6.57 18.02
N ASN A 212 3.08 -5.64 18.66
CA ASN A 212 3.67 -4.47 19.31
C ASN A 212 4.32 -4.81 20.67
N ASP A 213 3.98 -5.98 21.23
CA ASP A 213 4.64 -6.56 22.41
C ASP A 213 5.99 -7.22 22.09
N GLN A 214 6.39 -7.25 20.81
CA GLN A 214 7.67 -7.80 20.36
C GLN A 214 8.70 -6.68 20.23
N TYR A 215 9.78 -6.79 20.94
CA TYR A 215 10.83 -5.79 20.93
C TYR A 215 11.55 -5.72 19.59
N SER A 216 11.75 -4.52 19.12
CA SER A 216 12.59 -4.17 17.97
C SER A 216 13.37 -2.90 18.26
N ARG A 217 14.68 -2.92 18.03
CA ARG A 217 15.53 -1.73 18.19
C ARG A 217 15.08 -0.58 17.29
N GLN A 218 14.61 -0.87 16.09
CA GLN A 218 14.11 0.15 15.16
C GLN A 218 12.83 0.80 15.68
N LYS A 219 11.88 -0.02 16.20
CA LYS A 219 10.66 0.51 16.83
C LYS A 219 10.99 1.35 18.05
N LEU A 220 11.90 0.89 18.92
CA LEU A 220 12.29 1.68 20.08
C LEU A 220 12.92 3.01 19.68
N SER A 221 13.81 3.04 18.68
CA SER A 221 14.39 4.31 18.19
C SER A 221 13.31 5.27 17.65
N ALA A 222 12.30 4.76 16.94
CA ALA A 222 11.17 5.54 16.48
C ALA A 222 10.31 6.06 17.66
N ASP A 223 10.10 5.23 18.68
CA ASP A 223 9.35 5.59 19.87
C ASP A 223 10.06 6.68 20.69
N LEU A 224 11.40 6.61 20.81
CA LEU A 224 12.20 7.66 21.46
C LEU A 224 12.05 9.00 20.73
N GLU A 225 12.07 9.00 19.40
CA GLU A 225 11.85 10.24 18.62
C GLU A 225 10.39 10.72 18.71
N THR A 226 9.43 9.81 18.84
CA THR A 226 8.03 10.16 19.10
C THR A 226 7.86 10.83 20.46
N LEU A 227 8.45 10.30 21.52
CA LEU A 227 8.45 10.92 22.85
C LEU A 227 9.15 12.28 22.83
N ARG A 228 10.29 12.40 22.16
CA ARG A 228 10.99 13.69 21.99
C ARG A 228 10.09 14.72 21.29
N SER A 229 9.46 14.32 20.21
CA SER A 229 8.51 15.17 19.48
C SER A 229 7.29 15.54 20.33
N PHE A 230 6.77 14.60 21.11
CA PHE A 230 5.64 14.82 22.02
C PHE A 230 5.92 15.95 23.01
N TYR A 231 7.08 15.94 23.66
CA TYR A 231 7.49 16.98 24.61
C TYR A 231 7.83 18.29 23.93
N LEU A 232 8.62 18.29 22.85
CA LEU A 232 8.97 19.49 22.10
C LEU A 232 7.75 20.21 21.50
N ASN A 233 6.70 19.46 21.14
CA ASN A 233 5.45 20.03 20.62
C ASN A 233 4.54 20.60 21.72
N ARG A 234 4.86 20.33 23.00
CA ARG A 234 4.13 20.83 24.18
C ARG A 234 4.90 21.86 25.00
N GLY A 235 6.00 22.36 24.47
CA GLY A 235 6.74 23.46 25.04
C GLY A 235 8.01 23.08 25.78
N TYR A 236 8.34 21.84 25.94
CA TYR A 236 9.51 21.39 26.70
C TYR A 236 10.75 21.41 25.81
N LEU A 237 11.32 22.60 25.62
CA LEU A 237 12.45 22.84 24.71
C LEU A 237 13.72 22.09 25.15
N ASP A 238 13.97 22.01 26.46
CA ASP A 238 15.14 21.38 27.05
C ASP A 238 14.93 19.86 27.28
N PHE A 239 13.88 19.26 26.74
CA PHE A 239 13.62 17.84 26.90
C PHE A 239 14.75 16.98 26.38
N ASN A 240 15.20 16.04 27.19
CA ASN A 240 16.25 15.09 26.84
C ASN A 240 15.92 13.69 27.34
N ILE A 241 16.35 12.70 26.59
CA ILE A 241 16.37 11.30 27.00
C ILE A 241 17.81 11.00 27.43
N ASP A 242 18.01 10.90 28.75
CA ASP A 242 19.34 10.80 29.34
C ASP A 242 19.96 9.42 29.14
N SER A 243 19.14 8.38 29.24
CA SER A 243 19.56 7.02 28.97
C SER A 243 18.38 6.11 28.62
N THR A 244 18.70 5.08 27.84
CA THR A 244 17.78 4.01 27.45
C THR A 244 18.41 2.68 27.83
N GLN A 245 17.80 1.96 28.75
CA GLN A 245 18.25 0.64 29.18
C GLN A 245 17.25 -0.42 28.70
N VAL A 246 17.77 -1.46 28.07
CA VAL A 246 17.00 -2.62 27.64
C VAL A 246 17.66 -3.85 28.26
N SER A 247 16.96 -4.51 29.17
CA SER A 247 17.40 -5.76 29.76
C SER A 247 16.53 -6.92 29.33
N ILE A 248 17.15 -8.07 29.16
CA ILE A 248 16.47 -9.31 28.78
C ILE A 248 16.73 -10.35 29.87
N THR A 249 15.71 -11.12 30.20
CA THR A 249 15.82 -12.22 31.17
C THR A 249 16.78 -13.31 30.70
N PRO A 250 17.39 -14.09 31.59
CA PRO A 250 18.32 -15.16 31.22
C PRO A 250 17.74 -16.21 30.27
N ASP A 251 16.43 -16.47 30.38
CA ASP A 251 15.67 -17.38 29.48
C ASP A 251 15.31 -16.73 28.13
N LYS A 252 15.66 -15.43 27.96
CA LYS A 252 15.42 -14.62 26.73
C LYS A 252 13.95 -14.50 26.31
N LYS A 253 13.01 -14.60 27.26
CA LYS A 253 11.57 -14.50 26.97
C LYS A 253 11.01 -13.14 27.28
N ASP A 254 11.50 -12.47 28.33
CA ASP A 254 10.97 -11.18 28.78
C ASP A 254 12.00 -10.07 28.64
N ILE A 255 11.51 -8.91 28.22
CA ILE A 255 12.29 -7.68 28.02
C ILE A 255 11.72 -6.58 28.90
N TYR A 256 12.62 -5.87 29.56
CA TYR A 256 12.35 -4.69 30.38
C TYR A 256 13.00 -3.49 29.71
N ILE A 257 12.23 -2.43 29.51
CA ILE A 257 12.71 -1.18 28.91
C ILE A 257 12.60 -0.09 29.97
N THR A 258 13.70 0.59 30.26
CA THR A 258 13.72 1.73 31.17
C THR A 258 14.27 2.94 30.44
N LEU A 259 13.46 4.00 30.38
CA LEU A 259 13.83 5.29 29.79
C LEU A 259 14.02 6.29 30.92
N ASN A 260 15.20 6.86 31.03
CA ASN A 260 15.43 7.98 31.94
C ASN A 260 15.34 9.26 31.15
N ILE A 261 14.45 10.16 31.55
CA ILE A 261 14.18 11.42 30.86
C ILE A 261 14.37 12.62 31.80
N THR A 262 14.76 13.74 31.21
CA THR A 262 14.71 15.05 31.84
C THR A 262 13.75 15.91 31.02
N GLU A 263 12.62 16.29 31.61
CA GLU A 263 11.56 17.02 30.91
C GLU A 263 11.97 18.47 30.58
N GLY A 264 12.73 19.10 31.47
CA GLY A 264 13.00 20.52 31.41
C GLY A 264 11.77 21.36 31.80
N GLU A 265 11.84 22.67 31.50
CA GLU A 265 10.76 23.60 31.75
C GLU A 265 9.90 23.83 30.52
N LYS A 266 8.66 24.27 30.72
CA LYS A 266 7.74 24.58 29.64
C LYS A 266 7.90 26.03 29.20
N TYR A 267 8.21 26.24 27.91
CA TYR A 267 8.44 27.55 27.30
C TYR A 267 7.21 28.07 26.55
N SER A 268 7.01 29.38 26.61
CA SER A 268 6.05 30.14 25.77
C SER A 268 6.79 30.97 24.72
N VAL A 269 6.16 31.18 23.58
CA VAL A 269 6.71 32.02 22.50
C VAL A 269 6.39 33.47 22.76
N THR A 270 7.42 34.31 22.80
CA THR A 270 7.24 35.78 22.99
C THR A 270 7.19 36.57 21.68
N GLY A 271 7.89 36.09 20.67
CA GLY A 271 7.96 36.78 19.38
C GLY A 271 8.48 35.90 18.24
N VAL A 272 8.09 36.28 17.06
CA VAL A 272 8.64 35.75 15.81
C VAL A 272 9.05 36.94 14.95
N ARG A 273 10.34 37.02 14.59
CA ARG A 273 10.87 38.04 13.71
C ARG A 273 11.41 37.41 12.45
N PHE A 274 11.28 38.15 11.35
CA PHE A 274 11.85 37.74 10.07
C PHE A 274 12.99 38.68 9.70
N THR A 275 14.12 38.11 9.27
CA THR A 275 15.30 38.90 8.87
C THR A 275 15.92 38.26 7.61
N GLY A 276 16.83 38.97 6.98
CA GLY A 276 17.47 38.59 5.73
C GLY A 276 16.84 39.28 4.51
N ASP A 277 16.88 38.61 3.36
CA ASP A 277 16.35 39.16 2.12
C ASP A 277 14.87 38.84 1.98
N LEU A 278 14.02 39.73 2.54
CA LEU A 278 12.58 39.56 2.51
C LEU A 278 12.03 40.05 1.16
N ILE A 279 11.78 39.14 0.23
CA ILE A 279 11.22 39.47 -1.10
C ILE A 279 9.69 39.60 -1.11
N LEU A 280 9.02 39.00 -0.13
CA LEU A 280 7.58 39.12 0.09
C LEU A 280 7.30 40.19 1.17
N PRO A 281 6.10 40.79 1.21
CA PRO A 281 5.71 41.64 2.32
C PRO A 281 5.76 40.89 3.65
N GLU A 282 6.20 41.53 4.72
CA GLU A 282 6.29 40.93 6.07
C GLU A 282 4.94 40.33 6.52
N SER A 283 3.83 40.93 6.09
CA SER A 283 2.49 40.45 6.38
C SER A 283 2.22 39.05 5.82
N GLU A 284 2.82 38.67 4.69
CA GLU A 284 2.71 37.31 4.14
C GLU A 284 3.51 36.32 4.98
N TYR A 285 4.73 36.67 5.40
CA TYR A 285 5.52 35.83 6.31
C TYR A 285 4.79 35.57 7.63
N LEU A 286 4.19 36.62 8.21
CA LEU A 286 3.38 36.52 9.43
C LEU A 286 2.13 35.67 9.22
N ALA A 287 1.49 35.73 8.05
CA ALA A 287 0.34 34.89 7.71
C ALA A 287 0.70 33.40 7.58
N MET A 288 1.92 33.11 7.11
CA MET A 288 2.44 31.74 7.02
C MET A 288 2.92 31.18 8.35
N ALA A 289 3.22 32.04 9.33
CA ALA A 289 3.69 31.61 10.65
C ALA A 289 2.62 30.82 11.38
N LYS A 290 2.90 29.54 11.61
CA LYS A 290 2.07 28.64 12.43
C LYS A 290 2.36 28.79 13.92
N ILE A 291 3.52 29.32 14.27
CA ILE A 291 3.91 29.64 15.62
C ILE A 291 3.60 31.10 15.91
N LYS A 292 2.90 31.39 17.00
CA LYS A 292 2.43 32.76 17.32
C LYS A 292 2.87 33.18 18.71
N PRO A 293 3.12 34.48 18.92
CA PRO A 293 3.37 35.04 20.25
C PRO A 293 2.24 34.71 21.23
N GLY A 294 2.59 34.39 22.48
CA GLY A 294 1.65 34.02 23.54
C GLY A 294 1.26 32.55 23.58
N GLU A 295 1.62 31.76 22.55
CA GLU A 295 1.35 30.31 22.52
C GLU A 295 2.50 29.49 23.14
N THR A 296 2.18 28.28 23.55
CA THR A 296 3.20 27.29 23.95
C THR A 296 4.08 26.94 22.75
N PHE A 297 5.39 26.84 22.99
CA PHE A 297 6.32 26.42 21.97
C PHE A 297 5.95 25.06 21.37
N SER A 298 6.10 24.92 20.08
CA SER A 298 5.96 23.63 19.34
C SER A 298 6.97 23.56 18.21
N ARG A 299 7.83 22.55 18.27
CA ARG A 299 8.81 22.28 17.20
C ARG A 299 8.15 22.01 15.87
N GLU A 300 7.05 21.27 15.87
CA GLU A 300 6.24 20.97 14.67
C GLU A 300 5.78 22.26 13.98
N ARG A 301 5.15 23.17 14.74
CA ARG A 301 4.68 24.46 14.20
C ARG A 301 5.82 25.34 13.68
N LEU A 302 6.99 25.31 14.33
CA LEU A 302 8.17 26.02 13.85
C LEU A 302 8.66 25.45 12.52
N THR A 303 8.78 24.11 12.44
CA THR A 303 9.17 23.41 11.21
C THR A 303 8.15 23.63 10.08
N GLU A 304 6.86 23.60 10.40
CA GLU A 304 5.80 23.92 9.43
C GLU A 304 5.90 25.36 8.93
N THR A 305 6.26 26.30 9.81
CA THR A 305 6.47 27.72 9.43
C THR A 305 7.64 27.87 8.47
N THR A 306 8.81 27.34 8.81
CA THR A 306 10.00 27.42 7.93
C THR A 306 9.74 26.74 6.60
N LYS A 307 9.08 25.56 6.62
CA LYS A 307 8.70 24.84 5.42
C LYS A 307 7.70 25.61 4.55
N ALA A 308 6.66 26.21 5.16
CA ALA A 308 5.67 26.98 4.42
C ALA A 308 6.30 28.16 3.68
N ILE A 309 7.28 28.83 4.33
CA ILE A 309 8.03 29.93 3.71
C ILE A 309 8.92 29.40 2.58
N THR A 310 9.66 28.33 2.81
CA THR A 310 10.52 27.73 1.75
C THR A 310 9.67 27.28 0.55
N ASP A 311 8.53 26.62 0.80
CA ASP A 311 7.61 26.18 -0.26
C ASP A 311 7.03 27.38 -1.02
N ARG A 312 6.67 28.46 -0.32
CA ARG A 312 6.14 29.70 -0.93
C ARG A 312 7.19 30.39 -1.80
N LEU A 313 8.43 30.48 -1.32
CA LEU A 313 9.55 31.01 -2.10
C LEU A 313 9.85 30.12 -3.30
N GLY A 314 9.85 28.80 -3.12
CA GLY A 314 10.00 27.82 -4.20
C GLY A 314 8.95 27.96 -5.30
N ASN A 315 7.71 28.33 -4.94
CA ASN A 315 6.66 28.57 -5.93
C ASN A 315 6.84 29.86 -6.73
N GLU A 316 7.70 30.76 -6.24
CA GLU A 316 8.05 32.03 -6.92
C GLU A 316 9.38 31.96 -7.71
N GLY A 317 9.97 30.77 -7.81
CA GLY A 317 11.17 30.53 -8.58
C GLY A 317 12.47 30.42 -7.77
N TYR A 318 12.41 30.46 -6.45
CA TYR A 318 13.58 30.40 -5.58
C TYR A 318 13.84 28.96 -5.13
N ALA A 319 14.41 28.15 -6.03
CA ALA A 319 14.63 26.72 -5.81
C ALA A 319 15.59 26.41 -4.65
N PHE A 320 16.50 27.31 -4.33
CA PHE A 320 17.54 27.12 -3.32
C PHE A 320 17.32 28.01 -2.09
N ALA A 321 16.09 28.45 -1.86
CA ALA A 321 15.75 29.25 -0.69
C ALA A 321 16.10 28.50 0.61
N ASN A 322 16.82 29.18 1.48
CA ASN A 322 17.22 28.67 2.79
C ASN A 322 16.51 29.49 3.88
N VAL A 323 15.74 28.79 4.72
CA VAL A 323 14.96 29.42 5.80
C VAL A 323 15.33 28.74 7.11
N ASN A 324 16.05 29.44 7.96
CA ASN A 324 16.53 28.95 9.23
C ASN A 324 15.93 29.73 10.41
N ALA A 325 15.55 29.03 11.46
CA ALA A 325 15.02 29.62 12.68
C ALA A 325 16.06 29.54 13.80
N ALA A 326 16.43 30.64 14.38
CA ALA A 326 17.31 30.74 15.54
C ALA A 326 16.49 31.04 16.79
N PRO A 327 16.52 30.23 17.84
CA PRO A 327 15.86 30.49 19.09
C PRO A 327 16.68 31.47 19.97
N GLU A 328 16.04 32.42 20.56
CA GLU A 328 16.54 33.29 21.64
C GLU A 328 15.79 32.90 22.94
N VAL A 329 16.47 32.16 23.81
CA VAL A 329 15.86 31.53 24.99
C VAL A 329 16.16 32.35 26.25
N ASP A 330 15.12 32.83 26.92
CA ASP A 330 15.17 33.42 28.28
C ASP A 330 14.74 32.34 29.28
N LYS A 331 15.73 31.68 29.92
CA LYS A 331 15.47 30.61 30.88
C LYS A 331 14.79 31.06 32.15
N ASP A 332 15.05 32.30 32.60
CA ASP A 332 14.51 32.83 33.87
C ASP A 332 13.00 33.11 33.71
N LYS A 333 12.58 33.59 32.56
CA LYS A 333 11.16 33.85 32.24
C LYS A 333 10.46 32.65 31.60
N ARG A 334 11.19 31.59 31.21
CA ARG A 334 10.67 30.45 30.45
C ARG A 334 10.04 30.86 29.12
N GLU A 335 10.71 31.78 28.44
CA GLU A 335 10.26 32.39 27.21
C GLU A 335 11.25 32.13 26.08
N VAL A 336 10.73 31.99 24.85
CA VAL A 336 11.56 31.84 23.66
C VAL A 336 11.04 32.77 22.55
N ALA A 337 11.95 33.54 21.97
CA ALA A 337 11.69 34.29 20.74
C ALA A 337 12.40 33.55 19.57
N PHE A 338 11.84 33.67 18.37
CA PHE A 338 12.45 33.11 17.18
C PHE A 338 12.78 34.18 16.17
N THR A 339 14.03 34.19 15.74
CA THR A 339 14.47 34.97 14.58
C THR A 339 14.58 34.04 13.40
N ILE A 340 13.68 34.19 12.43
CA ILE A 340 13.66 33.41 11.19
C ILE A 340 14.45 34.15 10.13
N PHE A 341 15.59 33.61 9.78
CA PHE A 341 16.46 34.13 8.73
C PHE A 341 16.03 33.56 7.37
N VAL A 342 15.71 34.45 6.45
CA VAL A 342 15.27 34.12 5.09
C VAL A 342 16.36 34.51 4.10
N ASP A 343 16.90 33.52 3.40
CA ASP A 343 17.80 33.71 2.26
C ASP A 343 17.15 33.05 1.03
N PRO A 344 16.49 33.81 0.17
CA PRO A 344 15.85 33.25 -1.01
C PRO A 344 16.84 32.78 -2.08
N GLY A 345 18.07 33.25 -2.04
CA GLY A 345 19.04 33.00 -3.09
C GLY A 345 18.63 33.66 -4.41
N ARG A 346 18.97 33.03 -5.53
CA ARG A 346 18.62 33.53 -6.87
C ARG A 346 17.36 32.89 -7.38
N ARG A 347 16.57 33.64 -8.13
CA ARG A 347 15.44 33.13 -8.88
C ARG A 347 15.94 32.35 -10.09
N VAL A 348 15.41 31.11 -10.28
CA VAL A 348 15.86 30.22 -11.33
C VAL A 348 14.69 29.74 -12.18
N TYR A 349 14.99 29.36 -13.41
CA TYR A 349 14.02 28.71 -14.27
C TYR A 349 14.48 27.31 -14.70
N VAL A 350 13.51 26.50 -15.06
CA VAL A 350 13.74 25.10 -15.47
C VAL A 350 14.21 25.09 -16.90
N ARG A 351 15.44 24.63 -17.14
CA ARG A 351 15.97 24.48 -18.49
C ARG A 351 15.38 23.28 -19.19
N ARG A 352 15.43 22.11 -18.53
CA ARG A 352 14.94 20.83 -19.06
C ARG A 352 14.34 19.96 -17.99
N ILE A 353 13.40 19.12 -18.42
CA ILE A 353 12.83 18.04 -17.60
C ILE A 353 13.30 16.72 -18.21
N ASN A 354 14.18 16.03 -17.52
CA ASN A 354 14.73 14.74 -17.91
C ASN A 354 13.94 13.61 -17.25
N VAL A 355 13.64 12.58 -18.02
CA VAL A 355 12.98 11.37 -17.51
C VAL A 355 13.92 10.19 -17.71
N GLY A 356 14.15 9.41 -16.67
CA GLY A 356 15.05 8.26 -16.71
C GLY A 356 14.49 7.08 -15.90
N GLY A 357 14.95 5.85 -16.23
CA GLY A 357 14.51 4.62 -15.56
C GLY A 357 13.24 3.99 -16.17
N ASN A 358 12.60 4.64 -17.14
CA ASN A 358 11.41 4.17 -17.83
C ASN A 358 11.77 3.25 -19.03
N THR A 359 12.20 2.02 -18.75
CA THR A 359 12.67 1.08 -19.78
C THR A 359 11.54 0.46 -20.60
N LYS A 360 10.34 0.32 -20.02
CA LYS A 360 9.12 -0.24 -20.64
C LYS A 360 8.09 0.83 -20.93
N SER A 361 7.93 1.81 -20.04
CA SER A 361 6.99 2.91 -20.19
C SER A 361 7.54 3.94 -21.19
N ARG A 362 6.71 4.39 -22.11
CA ARG A 362 7.08 5.44 -23.05
C ARG A 362 7.31 6.75 -22.31
N ASP A 363 8.24 7.57 -22.79
CA ASP A 363 8.56 8.88 -22.20
C ASP A 363 7.32 9.78 -22.10
N GLU A 364 6.46 9.75 -23.11
CA GLU A 364 5.20 10.51 -23.15
C GLU A 364 4.27 10.22 -21.95
N VAL A 365 4.30 8.99 -21.41
CA VAL A 365 3.45 8.56 -20.28
C VAL A 365 3.83 9.28 -19.00
N VAL A 366 5.11 9.53 -18.81
CA VAL A 366 5.62 10.29 -17.66
C VAL A 366 5.50 11.79 -17.94
N ARG A 367 5.90 12.24 -19.14
CA ARG A 367 5.97 13.65 -19.49
C ARG A 367 4.60 14.35 -19.52
N ARG A 368 3.53 13.66 -19.90
CA ARG A 368 2.15 14.22 -19.86
C ARG A 368 1.62 14.49 -18.45
N GLU A 369 2.24 13.88 -17.43
CA GLU A 369 1.89 14.15 -16.02
C GLU A 369 2.58 15.39 -15.45
N MET A 370 3.50 16.00 -16.19
CA MET A 370 4.21 17.18 -15.74
C MET A 370 3.29 18.39 -15.66
N ARG A 371 3.47 19.18 -14.60
CA ARG A 371 2.83 20.49 -14.39
C ARG A 371 3.82 21.62 -14.40
N GLN A 372 5.11 21.32 -14.13
CA GLN A 372 6.22 22.21 -14.41
C GLN A 372 6.50 22.20 -15.92
N MET A 373 6.71 23.36 -16.49
CA MET A 373 7.09 23.52 -17.91
C MET A 373 8.58 23.83 -18.05
N GLU A 374 9.19 23.36 -19.12
CA GLU A 374 10.54 23.77 -19.53
C GLU A 374 10.51 25.25 -19.96
N GLY A 375 11.56 25.99 -19.64
CA GLY A 375 11.66 27.42 -19.91
C GLY A 375 10.83 28.32 -18.97
N ALA A 376 10.02 27.74 -18.08
CA ALA A 376 9.28 28.49 -17.07
C ALA A 376 10.07 28.65 -15.76
N TRP A 377 9.68 29.63 -14.95
CA TRP A 377 10.22 29.73 -13.59
C TRP A 377 10.02 28.44 -12.82
N TYR A 378 10.97 28.10 -11.99
CA TYR A 378 10.86 26.99 -11.06
C TYR A 378 9.62 27.17 -10.16
N ASP A 379 8.82 26.14 -10.02
CA ASP A 379 7.64 26.10 -9.16
C ASP A 379 7.65 24.78 -8.37
N ALA A 380 7.98 24.86 -7.09
CA ALA A 380 8.06 23.70 -6.19
C ALA A 380 6.73 22.95 -6.11
N ALA A 381 5.60 23.66 -6.08
CA ALA A 381 4.28 23.04 -6.04
C ALA A 381 3.95 22.31 -7.35
N ALA A 382 4.31 22.88 -8.51
CA ALA A 382 4.13 22.26 -9.81
C ALA A 382 4.99 20.99 -9.95
N ILE A 383 6.23 21.01 -9.48
CA ILE A 383 7.14 19.85 -9.48
C ILE A 383 6.61 18.76 -8.54
N ASN A 384 6.19 19.11 -7.33
CA ASN A 384 5.61 18.14 -6.38
C ASN A 384 4.30 17.54 -6.89
N ARG A 385 3.45 18.35 -7.55
CA ARG A 385 2.25 17.86 -8.23
C ARG A 385 2.61 16.88 -9.34
N SER A 386 3.60 17.21 -10.16
CA SER A 386 4.10 16.31 -11.22
C SER A 386 4.56 14.98 -10.64
N ARG A 387 5.37 15.00 -9.58
CA ARG A 387 5.82 13.78 -8.87
C ARG A 387 4.63 12.94 -8.37
N THR A 388 3.69 13.58 -7.68
CA THR A 388 2.49 12.89 -7.15
C THR A 388 1.63 12.29 -8.26
N ARG A 389 1.52 12.97 -9.41
CA ARG A 389 0.77 12.45 -10.56
C ARG A 389 1.44 11.26 -11.19
N VAL A 390 2.77 11.30 -11.37
CA VAL A 390 3.56 10.15 -11.86
C VAL A 390 3.45 8.96 -10.89
N ASP A 391 3.54 9.20 -9.59
CA ASP A 391 3.39 8.17 -8.56
C ASP A 391 1.97 7.55 -8.58
N ARG A 392 0.93 8.36 -8.75
CA ARG A 392 -0.47 7.91 -8.86
C ARG A 392 -0.76 7.02 -10.07
N LEU A 393 0.07 7.04 -11.12
CA LEU A 393 -0.06 6.11 -12.24
C LEU A 393 0.02 4.66 -11.77
N GLY A 394 0.76 4.41 -10.68
CA GLY A 394 0.94 3.08 -10.14
C GLY A 394 1.81 2.17 -11.00
N PHE A 395 2.60 2.72 -11.92
CA PHE A 395 3.52 1.98 -12.81
C PHE A 395 4.93 1.88 -12.24
N PHE A 396 5.20 2.64 -11.17
CA PHE A 396 6.51 2.79 -10.56
C PHE A 396 6.48 2.45 -9.08
N ASP A 397 7.53 1.77 -8.59
CA ASP A 397 7.75 1.52 -7.15
C ASP A 397 8.32 2.75 -6.47
N GLU A 398 9.09 3.56 -7.23
CA GLU A 398 9.78 4.74 -6.73
C GLU A 398 9.81 5.83 -7.80
N VAL A 399 9.53 7.06 -7.38
CA VAL A 399 9.59 8.28 -8.20
C VAL A 399 10.43 9.31 -7.48
N ASN A 400 11.68 9.45 -7.91
CA ASN A 400 12.62 10.43 -7.37
C ASN A 400 12.67 11.66 -8.27
N VAL A 401 12.75 12.82 -7.65
CA VAL A 401 12.89 14.10 -8.34
C VAL A 401 14.06 14.86 -7.76
N GLU A 402 15.02 15.19 -8.60
CA GLU A 402 16.17 16.00 -8.26
C GLU A 402 16.18 17.26 -9.12
N THR A 403 16.64 18.36 -8.54
CA THR A 403 16.69 19.67 -9.22
C THR A 403 18.11 20.25 -9.17
N PRO A 404 19.08 19.63 -9.85
CA PRO A 404 20.45 20.12 -9.86
C PRO A 404 20.58 21.46 -10.62
N ALA A 405 21.41 22.34 -10.08
CA ALA A 405 21.81 23.54 -10.80
C ALA A 405 22.61 23.17 -12.07
N VAL A 406 22.40 23.89 -13.13
CA VAL A 406 23.11 23.67 -14.40
C VAL A 406 24.53 24.26 -14.32
N PRO A 407 25.58 23.46 -14.51
CA PRO A 407 26.95 23.94 -14.48
C PRO A 407 27.17 25.09 -15.47
N GLY A 408 27.85 26.15 -15.00
CA GLY A 408 28.18 27.33 -15.81
C GLY A 408 27.03 28.34 -15.96
N THR A 409 25.87 28.11 -15.34
CA THR A 409 24.78 29.08 -15.27
C THR A 409 24.47 29.43 -13.82
N THR A 410 23.88 30.60 -13.59
CA THR A 410 23.58 31.08 -12.24
C THR A 410 22.09 31.08 -11.92
N ASP A 411 21.24 30.86 -12.93
CA ASP A 411 19.79 31.03 -12.91
C ASP A 411 19.02 29.87 -13.58
N GLN A 412 19.67 28.71 -13.79
CA GLN A 412 19.06 27.57 -14.42
C GLN A 412 19.17 26.29 -13.59
N VAL A 413 18.11 25.50 -13.58
CA VAL A 413 18.06 24.16 -13.02
C VAL A 413 17.52 23.18 -14.05
N ASP A 414 17.99 21.94 -13.98
CA ASP A 414 17.35 20.81 -14.63
C ASP A 414 16.45 20.09 -13.62
N VAL A 415 15.34 19.53 -14.06
CA VAL A 415 14.48 18.69 -13.23
C VAL A 415 14.59 17.26 -13.73
N ASN A 416 15.18 16.39 -12.89
CA ASN A 416 15.42 14.99 -13.23
C ASN A 416 14.40 14.11 -12.52
N PHE A 417 13.48 13.50 -13.29
CA PHE A 417 12.59 12.46 -12.80
C PHE A 417 13.23 11.09 -13.04
N THR A 418 13.60 10.39 -11.97
CA THR A 418 14.10 9.03 -12.05
C THR A 418 13.04 8.08 -11.48
N VAL A 419 12.57 7.16 -12.32
CA VAL A 419 11.53 6.21 -11.95
C VAL A 419 12.08 4.79 -11.91
N LYS A 420 11.53 3.98 -11.01
CA LYS A 420 11.79 2.53 -10.93
C LYS A 420 10.53 1.79 -11.29
N GLU A 421 10.51 1.14 -12.46
CA GLU A 421 9.33 0.45 -12.95
C GLU A 421 9.01 -0.82 -12.15
N ARG A 422 7.72 -1.06 -11.96
CA ARG A 422 7.18 -2.30 -11.40
C ARG A 422 6.37 -3.08 -12.44
N PRO A 423 6.13 -4.38 -12.22
CA PRO A 423 5.19 -5.14 -13.04
C PRO A 423 3.79 -4.51 -13.00
N THR A 424 3.20 -4.21 -14.15
CA THR A 424 1.87 -3.59 -14.29
C THR A 424 0.77 -4.58 -14.65
N GLY A 425 1.12 -5.85 -14.86
CA GLY A 425 0.18 -6.96 -14.96
C GLY A 425 -0.24 -7.43 -13.57
N ASN A 426 -1.54 -7.63 -13.36
CA ASN A 426 -2.09 -8.11 -12.11
C ASN A 426 -3.11 -9.21 -12.37
N LEU A 427 -2.93 -10.34 -11.69
CA LEU A 427 -3.91 -11.42 -11.57
C LEU A 427 -4.49 -11.37 -10.16
N MET A 428 -5.78 -11.08 -10.06
CA MET A 428 -6.48 -11.07 -8.77
C MET A 428 -7.49 -12.21 -8.73
N LEU A 429 -7.41 -13.01 -7.69
CA LEU A 429 -8.39 -14.03 -7.34
C LEU A 429 -8.93 -13.67 -5.96
N GLY A 430 -10.23 -13.54 -5.85
CA GLY A 430 -10.88 -13.16 -4.61
C GLY A 430 -12.02 -14.12 -4.29
N ALA A 431 -12.17 -14.42 -3.00
CA ALA A 431 -13.33 -15.09 -2.46
C ALA A 431 -13.87 -14.22 -1.33
N GLY A 432 -15.18 -14.02 -1.32
CA GLY A 432 -15.85 -13.25 -0.29
C GLY A 432 -17.06 -14.00 0.23
N PHE A 433 -17.59 -13.56 1.35
CA PHE A 433 -18.84 -14.05 1.89
C PHE A 433 -19.61 -12.89 2.51
N SER A 434 -20.89 -12.82 2.23
CA SER A 434 -21.76 -11.82 2.82
C SER A 434 -23.06 -12.44 3.32
N SER A 435 -23.75 -11.71 4.19
CA SER A 435 -25.08 -12.14 4.66
C SER A 435 -26.12 -12.19 3.54
N SER A 436 -25.96 -11.36 2.49
CA SER A 436 -26.88 -11.28 1.33
C SER A 436 -26.52 -12.25 0.21
N ASP A 437 -25.29 -12.12 -0.33
CA ASP A 437 -24.88 -12.82 -1.54
C ASP A 437 -24.23 -14.18 -1.29
N LYS A 438 -24.10 -14.57 0.00
CA LYS A 438 -23.41 -15.79 0.43
C LYS A 438 -21.98 -15.81 -0.10
N VAL A 439 -21.60 -16.81 -0.86
CA VAL A 439 -20.27 -16.90 -1.46
C VAL A 439 -20.19 -16.02 -2.69
N VAL A 440 -19.18 -15.15 -2.74
CA VAL A 440 -18.83 -14.33 -3.89
C VAL A 440 -17.44 -14.71 -4.34
N LEU A 441 -17.30 -15.06 -5.61
CA LEU A 441 -15.99 -15.37 -6.20
C LEU A 441 -15.70 -14.32 -7.27
N SER A 442 -14.50 -13.77 -7.26
CA SER A 442 -14.01 -12.83 -8.23
C SER A 442 -12.69 -13.30 -8.82
N ALA A 443 -12.53 -13.12 -10.12
CA ALA A 443 -11.27 -13.33 -10.82
C ALA A 443 -11.08 -12.17 -11.79
N SER A 444 -9.91 -11.56 -11.80
CA SER A 444 -9.60 -10.54 -12.80
C SER A 444 -8.15 -10.61 -13.25
N VAL A 445 -7.96 -10.38 -14.54
CA VAL A 445 -6.65 -10.16 -15.15
C VAL A 445 -6.64 -8.74 -15.67
N SER A 446 -5.72 -7.94 -15.19
CA SER A 446 -5.56 -6.57 -15.64
C SER A 446 -4.12 -6.29 -16.06
N GLN A 447 -3.95 -5.62 -17.18
CA GLN A 447 -2.69 -5.07 -17.63
C GLN A 447 -2.85 -3.55 -17.69
N GLN A 448 -2.27 -2.88 -16.72
CA GLN A 448 -2.11 -1.43 -16.74
C GLN A 448 -0.82 -1.11 -17.51
N ASN A 449 -0.77 0.04 -18.16
CA ASN A 449 0.36 0.41 -19.01
C ASN A 449 0.64 -0.61 -20.14
N LEU A 450 -0.41 -0.99 -20.86
CA LEU A 450 -0.36 -1.94 -21.96
C LEU A 450 0.67 -1.47 -23.02
N PHE A 451 1.69 -2.30 -23.30
CA PHE A 451 2.81 -1.98 -24.21
C PHE A 451 3.50 -0.64 -23.91
N GLY A 452 3.55 -0.23 -22.65
CA GLY A 452 4.17 1.01 -22.22
C GLY A 452 3.42 2.30 -22.60
N SER A 453 2.19 2.20 -23.09
CA SER A 453 1.39 3.33 -23.59
C SER A 453 0.59 4.07 -22.51
N GLY A 454 0.55 3.53 -21.29
CA GLY A 454 -0.31 4.01 -20.20
C GLY A 454 -1.78 3.61 -20.34
N ASN A 455 -2.13 2.81 -21.37
CA ASN A 455 -3.48 2.28 -21.53
C ASN A 455 -3.71 1.08 -20.61
N ALA A 456 -4.95 0.87 -20.19
CA ALA A 456 -5.35 -0.25 -19.35
C ALA A 456 -6.31 -1.19 -20.07
N LEU A 457 -6.10 -2.50 -19.91
CA LEU A 457 -7.01 -3.56 -20.34
C LEU A 457 -7.31 -4.46 -19.16
N THR A 458 -8.58 -4.70 -18.90
CA THR A 458 -9.03 -5.54 -17.77
C THR A 458 -10.09 -6.52 -18.22
N LEU A 459 -9.91 -7.80 -17.87
CA LEU A 459 -10.92 -8.84 -17.97
C LEU A 459 -11.31 -9.25 -16.56
N GLY A 460 -12.59 -9.15 -16.23
CA GLY A 460 -13.13 -9.48 -14.92
C GLY A 460 -14.26 -10.49 -14.97
N LEU A 461 -14.29 -11.39 -14.03
CA LEU A 461 -15.36 -12.35 -13.77
C LEU A 461 -15.75 -12.24 -12.30
N ASN A 462 -17.02 -11.94 -12.05
CA ASN A 462 -17.61 -11.97 -10.72
C ASN A 462 -18.80 -12.93 -10.71
N THR A 463 -18.91 -13.74 -9.68
CA THR A 463 -20.03 -14.64 -9.50
C THR A 463 -20.48 -14.65 -8.04
N SER A 464 -21.76 -14.54 -7.82
CA SER A 464 -22.41 -14.61 -6.51
C SER A 464 -23.68 -15.46 -6.62
N ARG A 465 -24.38 -15.64 -5.51
CA ARG A 465 -25.69 -16.29 -5.50
C ARG A 465 -26.68 -15.58 -6.41
N SER A 466 -26.73 -14.25 -6.36
CA SER A 466 -27.70 -13.42 -7.10
C SER A 466 -27.29 -13.12 -8.54
N GLY A 467 -26.05 -13.41 -8.95
CA GLY A 467 -25.66 -13.08 -10.32
C GLY A 467 -24.22 -13.41 -10.72
N ARG A 468 -24.00 -13.28 -12.01
CA ARG A 468 -22.68 -13.46 -12.64
C ARG A 468 -22.42 -12.31 -13.62
N THR A 469 -21.19 -11.79 -13.61
CA THR A 469 -20.78 -10.75 -14.54
C THR A 469 -19.42 -11.13 -15.15
N LEU A 470 -19.35 -11.13 -16.46
CA LEU A 470 -18.11 -11.15 -17.23
C LEU A 470 -17.98 -9.80 -17.95
N ALA A 471 -16.84 -9.13 -17.79
CA ALA A 471 -16.60 -7.82 -18.38
C ALA A 471 -15.19 -7.71 -18.93
N LEU A 472 -15.06 -7.13 -20.11
CA LEU A 472 -13.79 -6.74 -20.73
C LEU A 472 -13.81 -5.22 -20.92
N SER A 473 -12.83 -4.54 -20.36
CA SER A 473 -12.72 -3.08 -20.30
C SER A 473 -11.38 -2.63 -20.83
N PHE A 474 -11.39 -1.65 -21.73
CA PHE A 474 -10.19 -0.94 -22.17
C PHE A 474 -10.34 0.54 -21.82
N THR A 475 -9.24 1.19 -21.43
CA THR A 475 -9.21 2.62 -21.16
C THR A 475 -7.90 3.23 -21.64
N ASN A 476 -7.99 4.26 -22.48
CA ASN A 476 -6.92 5.19 -22.79
C ASN A 476 -7.13 6.46 -21.96
N PRO A 477 -6.34 6.73 -20.92
CA PRO A 477 -6.54 7.88 -20.03
C PRO A 477 -6.19 9.22 -20.69
N TYR A 478 -5.44 9.22 -21.80
CA TYR A 478 -5.03 10.38 -22.57
C TYR A 478 -5.31 10.17 -24.06
N TYR A 479 -6.59 10.08 -24.42
CA TYR A 479 -7.02 10.06 -25.80
C TYR A 479 -6.71 11.39 -26.50
N THR A 480 -6.80 12.50 -25.76
CA THR A 480 -6.31 13.82 -26.17
C THR A 480 -5.19 14.27 -25.27
N VAL A 481 -4.38 15.24 -25.69
CA VAL A 481 -3.29 15.84 -24.91
C VAL A 481 -3.77 16.52 -23.62
N ASP A 482 -5.01 16.97 -23.59
CA ASP A 482 -5.65 17.62 -22.44
C ASP A 482 -6.14 16.63 -21.39
N GLY A 483 -5.90 15.32 -21.59
CA GLY A 483 -6.26 14.29 -20.61
C GLY A 483 -7.72 13.81 -20.69
N VAL A 484 -8.40 14.01 -21.84
CA VAL A 484 -9.68 13.37 -22.10
C VAL A 484 -9.44 11.87 -22.24
N SER A 485 -10.09 11.07 -21.42
CA SER A 485 -10.01 9.62 -21.49
C SER A 485 -11.06 9.05 -22.45
N LEU A 486 -10.69 7.99 -23.19
CA LEU A 486 -11.59 7.18 -23.98
C LEU A 486 -11.51 5.72 -23.52
N GLY A 487 -12.65 5.15 -23.20
CA GLY A 487 -12.75 3.74 -22.87
C GLY A 487 -13.85 3.03 -23.63
N TRP A 488 -13.74 1.72 -23.73
CA TRP A 488 -14.83 0.87 -24.18
C TRP A 488 -14.97 -0.34 -23.26
N ASP A 489 -16.20 -0.83 -23.16
CA ASP A 489 -16.57 -1.96 -22.31
C ASP A 489 -17.42 -2.95 -23.11
N LEU A 490 -17.12 -4.24 -22.90
CA LEU A 490 -17.99 -5.34 -23.32
C LEU A 490 -18.38 -6.11 -22.07
N TYR A 491 -19.65 -6.41 -21.91
CA TYR A 491 -20.10 -7.17 -20.75
C TYR A 491 -21.21 -8.16 -21.06
N HIS A 492 -21.21 -9.21 -20.25
CA HIS A 492 -22.31 -10.17 -20.16
C HIS A 492 -22.65 -10.36 -18.68
N ARG A 493 -23.89 -10.05 -18.31
CA ARG A 493 -24.33 -10.07 -16.91
C ARG A 493 -25.63 -10.85 -16.79
N THR A 494 -25.67 -11.78 -15.84
CA THR A 494 -26.89 -12.44 -15.39
C THR A 494 -27.20 -11.94 -13.99
N TYR A 495 -28.44 -11.60 -13.72
CA TYR A 495 -28.92 -11.24 -12.40
C TYR A 495 -30.23 -11.97 -12.11
N ASP A 496 -30.28 -12.66 -10.98
CA ASP A 496 -31.41 -13.50 -10.55
C ASP A 496 -31.60 -13.30 -9.04
N PRO A 497 -32.44 -12.36 -8.62
CA PRO A 497 -32.67 -12.09 -7.20
C PRO A 497 -33.64 -13.09 -6.54
N THR A 498 -34.25 -14.04 -7.26
CA THR A 498 -35.21 -15.02 -6.72
C THR A 498 -34.63 -15.82 -5.56
N GLU A 499 -33.34 -16.10 -5.62
CA GLU A 499 -32.62 -16.80 -4.58
C GLU A 499 -32.49 -16.01 -3.25
N SER A 500 -32.74 -14.69 -3.23
CA SER A 500 -32.59 -13.84 -2.03
C SER A 500 -33.82 -13.78 -1.15
N TYR A 501 -35.02 -14.19 -1.64
CA TYR A 501 -36.30 -14.13 -0.97
C TYR A 501 -36.72 -12.74 -0.42
N THR A 502 -35.99 -11.70 -0.80
CA THR A 502 -36.27 -10.31 -0.38
C THR A 502 -36.78 -9.46 -1.51
N VAL A 503 -36.44 -9.79 -2.74
CA VAL A 503 -36.82 -9.08 -3.95
C VAL A 503 -37.81 -9.91 -4.74
N SER A 504 -38.80 -9.27 -5.33
CA SER A 504 -39.83 -9.94 -6.18
C SER A 504 -39.18 -10.67 -7.35
N PRO A 505 -39.68 -11.85 -7.71
CA PRO A 505 -39.02 -12.77 -8.64
C PRO A 505 -39.00 -12.23 -10.08
N TYR A 506 -37.80 -12.19 -10.64
CA TYR A 506 -37.51 -11.99 -12.06
C TYR A 506 -36.07 -12.42 -12.34
N LYS A 507 -35.73 -12.53 -13.62
CA LYS A 507 -34.33 -12.78 -14.03
C LYS A 507 -33.95 -11.89 -15.20
N THR A 508 -32.72 -11.38 -15.23
CA THR A 508 -32.21 -10.64 -16.37
C THR A 508 -30.88 -11.22 -16.87
N VAL A 509 -30.72 -11.23 -18.19
CA VAL A 509 -29.48 -11.55 -18.87
C VAL A 509 -29.18 -10.40 -19.82
N SER A 510 -28.18 -9.58 -19.48
CA SER A 510 -27.79 -8.41 -20.26
C SER A 510 -26.46 -8.64 -20.96
N THR A 511 -26.39 -8.31 -22.23
CA THR A 511 -25.16 -8.28 -23.02
C THR A 511 -25.05 -6.91 -23.67
N GLY A 512 -23.93 -6.24 -23.50
CA GLY A 512 -23.80 -4.88 -23.97
C GLY A 512 -22.38 -4.50 -24.33
N ALA A 513 -22.30 -3.42 -25.12
CA ALA A 513 -21.06 -2.74 -25.48
C ALA A 513 -21.23 -1.25 -25.21
N GLY A 514 -20.24 -0.64 -24.57
CA GLY A 514 -20.27 0.77 -24.19
C GLY A 514 -19.02 1.51 -24.62
N LEU A 515 -19.17 2.80 -24.91
CA LEU A 515 -18.10 3.77 -25.06
C LEU A 515 -18.18 4.76 -23.90
N ARG A 516 -17.04 5.12 -23.34
CA ARG A 516 -16.93 6.07 -22.23
C ARG A 516 -15.92 7.17 -22.58
N LEU A 517 -16.31 8.41 -22.32
CA LEU A 517 -15.45 9.58 -22.39
C LEU A 517 -15.36 10.18 -20.99
N GLY A 518 -14.16 10.41 -20.50
CA GLY A 518 -13.93 11.11 -19.24
C GLY A 518 -13.19 12.43 -19.50
N TYR A 519 -13.75 13.51 -18.98
CA TYR A 519 -13.17 14.85 -19.10
C TYR A 519 -12.79 15.36 -17.72
N PRO A 520 -11.49 15.56 -17.42
CA PRO A 520 -11.04 16.15 -16.17
C PRO A 520 -11.29 17.66 -16.21
N ILE A 521 -12.11 18.19 -15.29
CA ILE A 521 -12.34 19.62 -15.13
C ILE A 521 -11.26 20.23 -14.24
N ALA A 522 -10.94 19.55 -13.19
CA ALA A 522 -9.93 19.92 -12.20
C ALA A 522 -9.22 18.65 -11.68
N GLU A 523 -8.25 18.81 -10.78
CA GLU A 523 -7.50 17.67 -10.21
C GLU A 523 -8.42 16.67 -9.46
N ASP A 524 -9.47 17.17 -8.81
CA ASP A 524 -10.41 16.38 -8.01
C ASP A 524 -11.80 16.23 -8.66
N ASP A 525 -12.01 16.82 -9.84
CA ASP A 525 -13.31 16.88 -10.53
C ASP A 525 -13.25 16.24 -11.91
N GLN A 526 -14.14 15.30 -12.16
CA GLN A 526 -14.26 14.63 -13.44
C GLN A 526 -15.70 14.54 -13.93
N ILE A 527 -15.94 14.81 -15.21
CA ILE A 527 -17.18 14.50 -15.92
C ILE A 527 -16.98 13.27 -16.80
N ASN A 528 -17.94 12.39 -16.78
CA ASN A 528 -17.95 11.18 -17.61
C ASN A 528 -19.21 11.16 -18.47
N PHE A 529 -19.06 10.82 -19.74
CA PHE A 529 -20.14 10.53 -20.65
C PHE A 529 -20.04 9.09 -21.13
N GLY A 530 -21.16 8.45 -21.34
CA GLY A 530 -21.20 7.08 -21.84
C GLY A 530 -22.33 6.88 -22.85
N LEU A 531 -22.04 6.06 -23.84
CA LEU A 531 -23.04 5.56 -24.79
C LEU A 531 -22.95 4.04 -24.79
N THR A 532 -24.04 3.37 -24.45
CA THR A 532 -24.07 1.92 -24.33
C THR A 532 -25.20 1.33 -25.16
N VAL A 533 -24.89 0.33 -25.96
CA VAL A 533 -25.87 -0.54 -26.60
C VAL A 533 -26.04 -1.76 -25.73
N ASP A 534 -27.23 -2.03 -25.28
CA ASP A 534 -27.55 -3.12 -24.35
C ASP A 534 -28.69 -3.97 -24.90
N ARG A 535 -28.54 -5.27 -24.84
CA ARG A 535 -29.56 -6.26 -25.12
C ARG A 535 -29.82 -7.03 -23.84
N THR A 536 -31.00 -6.78 -23.26
CA THR A 536 -31.44 -7.42 -22.01
C THR A 536 -32.60 -8.36 -22.30
N ARG A 537 -32.43 -9.64 -21.93
CA ARG A 537 -33.50 -10.62 -21.81
C ARG A 537 -33.98 -10.57 -20.38
N VAL A 538 -35.29 -10.40 -20.22
CA VAL A 538 -35.99 -10.38 -18.94
C VAL A 538 -36.90 -11.57 -18.89
N THR A 539 -36.82 -12.38 -17.84
CA THR A 539 -37.72 -13.51 -17.56
C THR A 539 -38.66 -13.14 -16.41
N THR A 540 -39.92 -13.34 -16.60
CA THR A 540 -40.97 -13.21 -15.59
C THR A 540 -41.58 -14.56 -15.27
N PHE A 541 -41.98 -14.76 -14.02
CA PHE A 541 -42.44 -16.01 -13.47
C PHE A 541 -43.94 -15.93 -13.11
N THR A 542 -44.56 -17.05 -12.77
CA THR A 542 -45.96 -17.13 -12.32
C THR A 542 -46.24 -16.33 -11.06
N ASP A 543 -45.28 -16.24 -10.19
CA ASP A 543 -45.26 -15.51 -8.92
C ASP A 543 -44.67 -14.07 -9.02
N SER A 544 -44.32 -13.61 -10.24
CA SER A 544 -43.93 -12.22 -10.47
C SER A 544 -45.09 -11.25 -10.31
N PRO A 545 -44.85 -10.01 -9.82
CA PRO A 545 -45.87 -8.95 -9.76
C PRO A 545 -46.55 -8.68 -11.11
N LEU A 546 -47.82 -8.28 -11.07
CA LEU A 546 -48.61 -7.99 -12.28
C LEU A 546 -47.89 -7.02 -13.21
N ARG A 547 -47.29 -5.96 -12.68
CA ARG A 547 -46.52 -4.98 -13.48
C ARG A 547 -45.33 -5.55 -14.21
N TYR A 548 -44.70 -6.61 -13.65
CA TYR A 548 -43.57 -7.27 -14.33
C TYR A 548 -44.11 -8.13 -15.49
N LYS A 549 -45.23 -8.77 -15.31
CA LYS A 549 -45.92 -9.53 -16.34
C LYS A 549 -46.43 -8.64 -17.46
N GLU A 550 -47.07 -7.49 -17.13
CA GLU A 550 -47.46 -6.46 -18.09
C GLU A 550 -46.26 -5.97 -18.94
N PHE A 551 -45.11 -5.73 -18.31
CA PHE A 551 -43.90 -5.38 -19.05
C PHE A 551 -43.52 -6.46 -20.08
N CYS A 552 -43.60 -7.73 -19.72
CA CYS A 552 -43.35 -8.82 -20.66
C CYS A 552 -44.31 -8.75 -21.86
N VAL A 553 -45.61 -8.58 -21.62
CA VAL A 553 -46.64 -8.47 -22.67
C VAL A 553 -46.44 -7.23 -23.54
N ASP A 554 -46.20 -6.06 -22.95
CA ASP A 554 -46.02 -4.78 -23.65
C ASP A 554 -44.80 -4.76 -24.60
N PHE A 555 -43.76 -5.51 -24.29
CA PHE A 555 -42.56 -5.59 -25.11
C PHE A 555 -42.48 -6.86 -25.96
N GLY A 556 -43.46 -7.76 -25.87
CA GLY A 556 -43.57 -8.96 -26.70
C GLY A 556 -42.97 -10.20 -26.01
N CYS A 557 -43.71 -10.75 -25.06
CA CYS A 557 -43.43 -12.01 -24.39
C CYS A 557 -43.23 -13.16 -25.38
N SER A 558 -42.20 -13.96 -25.27
CA SER A 558 -41.95 -15.08 -26.16
C SER A 558 -42.79 -16.33 -25.81
N SER A 559 -43.32 -16.38 -24.61
CA SER A 559 -44.17 -17.45 -24.07
C SER A 559 -45.19 -16.86 -23.12
N GLY A 560 -46.18 -17.62 -22.73
CA GLY A 560 -47.25 -17.15 -21.89
C GLY A 560 -48.40 -16.48 -22.66
N SER A 561 -49.45 -16.17 -21.95
CA SER A 561 -50.68 -15.59 -22.49
C SER A 561 -50.61 -14.04 -22.46
N SER A 562 -51.15 -13.38 -23.45
CA SER A 562 -51.44 -11.95 -23.44
C SER A 562 -52.84 -11.64 -22.87
N ASN A 563 -53.67 -12.66 -22.54
CA ASN A 563 -54.97 -12.49 -21.94
C ASN A 563 -54.82 -12.34 -20.40
N PRO A 564 -55.21 -11.19 -19.81
CA PRO A 564 -55.10 -10.94 -18.37
C PRO A 564 -55.80 -11.96 -17.46
N SER A 565 -56.79 -12.69 -18.01
CA SER A 565 -57.55 -13.71 -17.28
C SER A 565 -56.91 -15.11 -17.25
N ASP A 566 -55.78 -15.25 -17.95
CA ASP A 566 -55.03 -16.53 -18.02
C ASP A 566 -54.03 -16.63 -16.88
N ALA A 567 -53.92 -17.80 -16.29
CA ALA A 567 -52.93 -18.06 -15.24
C ALA A 567 -51.48 -17.83 -15.68
N ASN A 568 -51.20 -17.97 -16.99
CA ASN A 568 -49.90 -17.74 -17.58
C ASN A 568 -49.72 -16.35 -18.21
N TYR A 569 -50.59 -15.38 -17.82
CA TYR A 569 -50.49 -14.01 -18.32
C TYR A 569 -49.10 -13.41 -18.06
N GLY A 570 -48.43 -12.97 -19.12
CA GLY A 570 -47.13 -12.31 -19.04
C GLY A 570 -46.01 -13.15 -18.43
N VAL A 571 -46.15 -14.49 -18.37
CA VAL A 571 -45.09 -15.39 -17.90
C VAL A 571 -44.22 -15.82 -19.08
N GLY A 572 -42.89 -15.54 -18.98
CA GLY A 572 -41.95 -15.92 -20.02
C GLY A 572 -40.83 -14.94 -20.22
N ASP A 573 -40.18 -15.04 -21.38
CA ASP A 573 -39.04 -14.22 -21.74
C ASP A 573 -39.45 -13.05 -22.66
N VAL A 574 -38.87 -11.88 -22.39
CA VAL A 574 -38.92 -10.75 -23.31
C VAL A 574 -37.50 -10.21 -23.53
N THR A 575 -37.16 -9.90 -24.77
CA THR A 575 -35.87 -9.30 -25.12
C THR A 575 -36.04 -7.85 -25.57
N VAL A 576 -35.36 -6.96 -24.85
CA VAL A 576 -35.37 -5.53 -25.16
C VAL A 576 -33.95 -5.06 -25.53
N ASN A 577 -33.88 -4.33 -26.64
CA ASN A 577 -32.66 -3.65 -27.04
C ASN A 577 -32.79 -2.19 -26.64
N SER A 578 -31.74 -1.64 -26.03
CA SER A 578 -31.71 -0.27 -25.56
C SER A 578 -30.45 0.45 -25.97
N LEU A 579 -30.58 1.73 -26.26
CA LEU A 579 -29.48 2.65 -26.38
C LEU A 579 -29.47 3.55 -25.15
N LEU A 580 -28.44 3.46 -24.34
CA LEU A 580 -28.31 4.16 -23.06
C LEU A 580 -27.28 5.28 -23.20
N LEU A 581 -27.72 6.51 -22.96
CA LEU A 581 -26.85 7.65 -22.78
C LEU A 581 -26.66 7.87 -21.28
N SER A 582 -25.42 7.99 -20.83
CA SER A 582 -25.09 8.29 -19.44
C SER A 582 -24.22 9.52 -19.32
N ALA A 583 -24.42 10.27 -18.24
CA ALA A 583 -23.59 11.39 -17.86
C ALA A 583 -23.37 11.34 -16.35
N GLY A 584 -22.16 11.62 -15.93
CA GLY A 584 -21.79 11.63 -14.53
C GLY A 584 -20.79 12.72 -14.21
N TRP A 585 -20.87 13.23 -13.00
CA TRP A 585 -19.89 14.11 -12.40
C TRP A 585 -19.49 13.55 -11.03
N ALA A 586 -18.21 13.57 -10.73
CA ALA A 586 -17.68 13.16 -9.44
C ALA A 586 -16.59 14.12 -8.97
N ARG A 587 -16.65 14.42 -7.67
CA ARG A 587 -15.63 15.17 -6.95
C ARG A 587 -15.21 14.40 -5.70
N ASP A 588 -13.92 14.15 -5.54
CA ASP A 588 -13.38 13.42 -4.39
C ASP A 588 -12.17 14.17 -3.79
N THR A 589 -12.42 14.86 -2.67
CA THR A 589 -11.40 15.60 -1.91
C THR A 589 -11.04 14.91 -0.60
N ARG A 590 -11.40 13.63 -0.44
CA ARG A 590 -11.08 12.87 0.78
C ARG A 590 -9.58 12.64 0.92
N ASP A 591 -9.09 12.69 2.15
CA ASP A 591 -7.69 12.43 2.49
C ASP A 591 -7.25 10.98 2.23
N SER A 592 -8.18 10.05 2.17
CA SER A 592 -7.96 8.64 1.83
C SER A 592 -9.20 8.04 1.19
N ALA A 593 -9.03 7.19 0.19
CA ALA A 593 -10.13 6.45 -0.42
C ALA A 593 -10.63 5.30 0.48
N ILE A 594 -9.74 4.66 1.26
CA ILE A 594 -10.06 3.49 2.09
C ILE A 594 -10.43 3.90 3.51
N TYR A 595 -9.67 4.83 4.11
CA TYR A 595 -9.84 5.30 5.48
C TYR A 595 -9.98 6.81 5.58
N PRO A 596 -11.01 7.40 4.97
CA PRO A 596 -11.20 8.83 5.03
C PRO A 596 -11.48 9.30 6.45
N ARG A 597 -11.01 10.51 6.76
CA ARG A 597 -11.30 11.23 8.00
C ARG A 597 -11.74 12.66 7.72
N LYS A 598 -11.29 13.21 6.60
CA LYS A 598 -11.55 14.58 6.18
C LYS A 598 -11.85 14.64 4.69
N GLY A 599 -12.69 15.57 4.31
CA GLY A 599 -12.97 15.86 2.91
C GLY A 599 -14.38 15.51 2.49
N VAL A 600 -14.65 15.66 1.21
CA VAL A 600 -15.99 15.52 0.63
C VAL A 600 -15.92 14.59 -0.57
N TYR A 601 -16.91 13.73 -0.69
CA TYR A 601 -17.17 12.96 -1.90
C TYR A 601 -18.55 13.32 -2.42
N GLN A 602 -18.64 13.73 -3.68
CA GLN A 602 -19.88 14.02 -4.36
C GLN A 602 -19.93 13.26 -5.68
N ARG A 603 -21.10 12.74 -6.01
CA ARG A 603 -21.31 12.06 -7.27
C ARG A 603 -22.74 12.29 -7.75
N VAL A 604 -22.88 12.76 -8.98
CA VAL A 604 -24.11 12.73 -9.76
C VAL A 604 -23.93 11.74 -10.90
N TYR A 605 -24.89 10.88 -11.10
CA TYR A 605 -24.90 9.96 -12.24
C TYR A 605 -26.30 9.90 -12.79
N GLY A 606 -26.42 10.13 -14.09
CA GLY A 606 -27.68 10.01 -14.84
C GLY A 606 -27.53 9.03 -15.99
N GLU A 607 -28.57 8.27 -16.27
CA GLU A 607 -28.72 7.48 -17.49
C GLU A 607 -30.09 7.72 -18.11
N ALA A 608 -30.15 7.71 -19.44
CA ALA A 608 -31.40 7.79 -20.20
C ALA A 608 -31.37 6.76 -21.32
N ALA A 609 -32.45 6.02 -21.43
CA ALA A 609 -32.71 5.15 -22.57
C ALA A 609 -33.39 5.97 -23.69
N ILE A 610 -32.71 6.05 -24.84
CA ILE A 610 -33.13 6.91 -25.97
C ILE A 610 -33.47 6.10 -27.23
N PRO A 611 -34.27 6.65 -28.17
CA PRO A 611 -34.46 6.02 -29.48
C PRO A 611 -33.10 5.79 -30.21
N PRO A 612 -33.01 4.71 -31.01
CA PRO A 612 -34.04 3.80 -31.47
C PRO A 612 -34.35 2.65 -30.50
N GLY A 613 -33.85 2.63 -29.28
CA GLY A 613 -34.17 1.62 -28.27
C GLY A 613 -35.68 1.58 -27.95
N LYS A 614 -36.17 0.40 -27.55
CA LYS A 614 -37.54 0.21 -27.14
C LYS A 614 -37.86 0.83 -25.77
N LEU A 615 -36.86 0.93 -24.88
CA LEU A 615 -37.00 1.54 -23.57
C LEU A 615 -36.94 3.06 -23.64
N LYS A 616 -37.76 3.72 -22.80
CA LYS A 616 -37.81 5.18 -22.71
C LYS A 616 -37.95 5.60 -21.26
N TYR A 617 -36.81 5.81 -20.59
CA TYR A 617 -36.77 6.25 -19.21
C TYR A 617 -35.52 7.10 -18.97
N ALA A 618 -35.54 7.87 -17.90
CA ALA A 618 -34.39 8.58 -17.35
C ALA A 618 -34.25 8.24 -15.86
N LYS A 619 -33.02 8.12 -15.41
CA LYS A 619 -32.68 7.81 -14.03
C LYS A 619 -31.51 8.68 -13.60
N ILE A 620 -31.56 9.26 -12.40
CA ILE A 620 -30.51 10.07 -11.81
C ILE A 620 -30.31 9.62 -10.37
N ASN A 621 -29.04 9.61 -9.95
CA ASN A 621 -28.64 9.37 -8.58
C ASN A 621 -27.66 10.44 -8.13
N TYR A 622 -27.87 11.02 -6.96
CA TYR A 622 -26.97 11.96 -6.33
C TYR A 622 -26.54 11.42 -4.98
N GLN A 623 -25.24 11.40 -4.75
CA GLN A 623 -24.65 11.03 -3.48
C GLN A 623 -23.77 12.16 -2.99
N TYR A 624 -23.91 12.51 -1.72
CA TYR A 624 -23.07 13.47 -1.00
C TYR A 624 -22.56 12.85 0.29
N GLN A 625 -21.25 12.86 0.49
CA GLN A 625 -20.62 12.33 1.69
C GLN A 625 -19.63 13.36 2.22
N HIS A 626 -19.71 13.68 3.49
CA HIS A 626 -18.80 14.63 4.15
C HIS A 626 -18.20 14.01 5.39
N TRP A 627 -16.89 14.17 5.52
CA TRP A 627 -16.09 13.68 6.62
C TRP A 627 -15.55 14.85 7.44
N PHE A 628 -15.92 14.90 8.72
CA PHE A 628 -15.52 15.90 9.68
C PHE A 628 -14.53 15.27 10.65
N PRO A 629 -13.26 15.71 10.69
CA PRO A 629 -12.28 15.23 11.67
C PRO A 629 -12.52 15.86 13.04
N PHE A 630 -12.45 15.05 14.09
CA PHE A 630 -12.43 15.48 15.48
C PHE A 630 -11.14 14.99 16.14
N GLY A 631 -10.16 15.87 16.27
CA GLY A 631 -8.82 15.50 16.72
C GLY A 631 -8.10 14.54 15.78
N ARG A 632 -7.23 13.69 16.33
CA ARG A 632 -6.38 12.77 15.55
C ARG A 632 -7.10 11.49 15.10
N ASP A 633 -8.00 10.97 15.90
CA ASP A 633 -8.48 9.58 15.78
C ASP A 633 -9.99 9.44 15.61
N TYR A 634 -10.74 10.53 15.77
CA TYR A 634 -12.19 10.54 15.64
C TYR A 634 -12.62 11.22 14.33
N ALA A 635 -13.72 10.74 13.74
CA ALA A 635 -14.33 11.37 12.59
C ALA A 635 -15.85 11.14 12.56
N LEU A 636 -16.59 12.13 12.10
CA LEU A 636 -18.01 11.98 11.79
C LEU A 636 -18.19 11.96 10.28
N MET A 637 -18.86 10.96 9.78
CA MET A 637 -19.28 10.86 8.38
C MET A 637 -20.80 11.11 8.28
N LEU A 638 -21.17 12.01 7.41
CA LEU A 638 -22.56 12.21 6.97
C LEU A 638 -22.66 11.83 5.50
N ASN A 639 -23.62 10.97 5.16
CA ASN A 639 -23.90 10.54 3.81
C ASN A 639 -25.37 10.74 3.47
N GLY A 640 -25.66 11.28 2.30
CA GLY A 640 -26.97 11.36 1.70
C GLY A 640 -26.95 10.75 0.30
N ASP A 641 -27.93 9.93 0.00
CA ASP A 641 -28.06 9.26 -1.31
C ASP A 641 -29.51 9.33 -1.79
N VAL A 642 -29.72 10.08 -2.87
CA VAL A 642 -31.04 10.36 -3.45
C VAL A 642 -31.08 9.83 -4.86
N GLY A 643 -32.13 9.08 -5.17
CA GLY A 643 -32.36 8.54 -6.51
C GLY A 643 -33.74 8.89 -7.04
N TRP A 644 -33.82 9.17 -8.34
CA TRP A 644 -35.05 9.44 -9.05
C TRP A 644 -35.03 8.82 -10.44
N ALA A 645 -36.12 8.17 -10.81
CA ALA A 645 -36.32 7.61 -12.16
C ALA A 645 -37.72 7.90 -12.65
N LYS A 646 -37.86 8.15 -13.94
CA LYS A 646 -39.15 8.39 -14.60
C LYS A 646 -39.13 7.83 -16.02
N GLY A 647 -40.20 7.16 -16.39
CA GLY A 647 -40.51 6.80 -17.77
C GLY A 647 -41.05 7.99 -18.54
N PHE A 648 -40.89 8.00 -19.85
CA PHE A 648 -41.41 9.02 -20.76
C PHE A 648 -42.00 8.38 -22.01
N ALA A 649 -42.81 9.14 -22.75
CA ALA A 649 -43.52 8.69 -23.93
C ALA A 649 -44.40 7.45 -23.65
N ASP A 650 -45.16 7.52 -22.55
CA ASP A 650 -46.11 6.50 -22.08
C ASP A 650 -45.48 5.12 -21.83
N LYS A 651 -44.16 5.08 -21.58
CA LYS A 651 -43.49 3.87 -21.15
C LYS A 651 -43.06 3.98 -19.69
N PRO A 652 -43.29 2.94 -18.87
CA PRO A 652 -42.87 2.91 -17.49
C PRO A 652 -41.35 2.76 -17.39
N VAL A 653 -40.77 3.09 -16.21
CA VAL A 653 -39.43 2.69 -15.87
C VAL A 653 -39.39 1.16 -15.83
N PRO A 654 -38.42 0.50 -16.48
CA PRO A 654 -38.27 -0.94 -16.36
C PRO A 654 -38.00 -1.34 -14.88
N PHE A 655 -38.79 -2.27 -14.36
CA PHE A 655 -38.73 -2.66 -12.94
C PHE A 655 -37.33 -3.12 -12.49
N TYR A 656 -36.57 -3.76 -13.36
CA TYR A 656 -35.18 -4.17 -13.08
C TYR A 656 -34.18 -3.00 -13.03
N LYS A 657 -34.64 -1.77 -13.28
CA LYS A 657 -33.92 -0.50 -13.10
C LYS A 657 -34.33 0.24 -11.83
N ASN A 658 -35.23 -0.31 -11.03
CA ASN A 658 -35.68 0.26 -9.77
C ASN A 658 -34.52 0.41 -8.78
N PHE A 659 -34.69 1.31 -7.84
CA PHE A 659 -33.83 1.44 -6.67
C PHE A 659 -34.26 0.47 -5.58
N TYR A 660 -33.33 0.05 -4.75
CA TYR A 660 -33.57 -0.80 -3.57
C TYR A 660 -32.84 -0.22 -2.36
N VAL A 661 -33.42 -0.42 -1.17
CA VAL A 661 -32.89 0.03 0.12
C VAL A 661 -33.03 -1.10 1.16
N GLY A 662 -32.12 -1.13 2.13
CA GLY A 662 -31.95 -2.15 3.16
C GLY A 662 -30.59 -2.84 3.04
N GLY A 663 -30.06 -3.30 4.16
CA GLY A 663 -28.78 -4.00 4.23
C GLY A 663 -27.58 -3.10 4.54
N ILE A 664 -26.41 -3.74 4.60
CA ILE A 664 -25.13 -3.15 5.05
C ILE A 664 -24.69 -1.93 4.21
N GLY A 665 -25.18 -1.83 2.97
CA GLY A 665 -24.84 -0.73 2.04
C GLY A 665 -25.75 0.49 2.11
N SER A 666 -26.86 0.45 2.88
CA SER A 666 -27.81 1.55 2.93
C SER A 666 -28.41 1.76 4.32
N VAL A 667 -29.37 0.95 4.76
CA VAL A 667 -30.00 1.00 6.09
C VAL A 667 -29.74 -0.33 6.80
N ARG A 668 -28.78 -0.33 7.70
CA ARG A 668 -28.35 -1.51 8.47
C ARG A 668 -29.43 -1.95 9.45
N GLY A 669 -29.45 -3.22 9.83
CA GLY A 669 -30.48 -3.79 10.71
C GLY A 669 -31.73 -4.32 9.97
N TYR A 670 -31.87 -3.99 8.69
CA TYR A 670 -32.88 -4.56 7.79
C TYR A 670 -32.20 -5.50 6.78
N GLU A 671 -32.91 -6.49 6.31
CA GLU A 671 -32.41 -7.38 5.26
C GLU A 671 -32.08 -6.61 3.98
N GLN A 672 -31.16 -7.15 3.19
CA GLN A 672 -30.72 -6.56 1.94
C GLN A 672 -31.89 -6.34 0.99
N SER A 673 -32.05 -5.13 0.46
CA SER A 673 -33.10 -4.77 -0.52
C SER A 673 -34.56 -4.99 -0.05
N SER A 674 -34.79 -5.02 1.27
CA SER A 674 -36.09 -5.38 1.84
C SER A 674 -36.99 -4.20 2.19
N ILE A 675 -36.52 -2.96 2.17
CA ILE A 675 -37.27 -1.77 2.52
C ILE A 675 -38.02 -1.23 1.28
N GLY A 676 -39.27 -0.77 1.44
CA GLY A 676 -40.02 -0.08 0.41
C GLY A 676 -41.31 -0.84 0.01
N VAL A 677 -41.73 -0.62 -1.22
CA VAL A 677 -42.96 -1.18 -1.78
C VAL A 677 -42.92 -2.70 -1.75
N LYS A 678 -44.01 -3.31 -1.22
CA LYS A 678 -44.13 -4.75 -1.04
C LYS A 678 -45.07 -5.36 -2.05
N PHE A 679 -44.79 -6.56 -2.42
CA PHE A 679 -45.67 -7.44 -3.18
C PHE A 679 -45.81 -8.75 -2.42
N ARG A 680 -47.05 -9.27 -2.35
CA ARG A 680 -47.33 -10.58 -1.78
C ARG A 680 -47.44 -11.57 -2.92
N ASP A 681 -46.55 -12.56 -2.92
CA ASP A 681 -46.57 -13.61 -3.92
C ASP A 681 -47.70 -14.64 -3.68
N THR A 682 -47.82 -15.62 -4.56
CA THR A 682 -48.85 -16.68 -4.49
C THR A 682 -48.72 -17.59 -3.28
N ASP A 683 -47.52 -17.70 -2.72
CA ASP A 683 -47.21 -18.49 -1.53
C ASP A 683 -47.46 -17.69 -0.24
N GLY A 684 -47.79 -16.41 -0.37
CA GLY A 684 -48.08 -15.50 0.74
C GLY A 684 -46.85 -14.75 1.26
N ASP A 685 -45.69 -14.97 0.65
CA ASP A 685 -44.43 -14.30 1.03
C ASP A 685 -44.39 -12.84 0.56
N LEU A 686 -43.86 -11.97 1.41
CA LEU A 686 -43.71 -10.54 1.10
C LEU A 686 -42.29 -10.27 0.57
N THR A 687 -42.26 -9.79 -0.66
CA THR A 687 -41.05 -9.42 -1.38
C THR A 687 -41.03 -7.92 -1.75
N SER A 688 -39.85 -7.32 -1.94
CA SER A 688 -39.74 -5.92 -2.35
C SER A 688 -39.69 -5.81 -3.87
N THR A 689 -40.46 -4.89 -4.42
CA THR A 689 -40.38 -4.51 -5.86
C THR A 689 -39.36 -3.38 -6.11
N GLY A 690 -38.73 -2.85 -5.05
CA GLY A 690 -37.96 -1.61 -5.15
C GLY A 690 -38.90 -0.42 -5.50
N GLY A 691 -38.31 0.63 -6.06
CA GLY A 691 -39.06 1.82 -6.46
C GLY A 691 -38.26 2.73 -7.39
N THR A 692 -39.00 3.71 -7.92
CA THR A 692 -38.42 4.70 -8.84
C THR A 692 -37.80 5.89 -8.12
N ARG A 693 -37.96 5.99 -6.82
CA ARG A 693 -37.37 7.04 -5.97
C ARG A 693 -36.76 6.45 -4.74
N LYS A 694 -35.62 7.01 -4.33
CA LYS A 694 -34.84 6.55 -3.18
C LYS A 694 -34.37 7.73 -2.36
N LEU A 695 -34.43 7.58 -1.03
CA LEU A 695 -33.80 8.48 -0.08
C LEU A 695 -33.08 7.65 0.99
N VAL A 696 -31.79 7.88 1.17
CA VAL A 696 -30.97 7.27 2.24
C VAL A 696 -30.12 8.35 2.88
N GLY A 697 -30.06 8.33 4.20
CA GLY A 697 -29.20 9.17 5.02
C GLY A 697 -28.49 8.32 6.05
N ASN A 698 -27.18 8.53 6.20
CA ASN A 698 -26.36 7.84 7.18
C ASN A 698 -25.53 8.86 7.96
N ALA A 699 -25.51 8.71 9.28
CA ALA A 699 -24.59 9.41 10.16
C ALA A 699 -23.76 8.36 10.90
N GLU A 700 -22.43 8.46 10.81
CA GLU A 700 -21.57 7.46 11.40
C GLU A 700 -20.38 8.12 12.10
N PHE A 701 -20.26 7.88 13.39
CA PHE A 701 -19.17 8.40 14.23
C PHE A 701 -18.13 7.32 14.46
N TYR A 702 -16.93 7.58 13.94
CA TYR A 702 -15.78 6.68 14.01
C TYR A 702 -14.91 7.00 15.21
N PHE A 703 -14.47 5.97 15.91
CA PHE A 703 -13.55 6.07 17.03
C PHE A 703 -12.52 4.94 17.01
N PRO A 704 -11.34 5.14 17.62
CA PRO A 704 -10.29 4.13 17.65
C PRO A 704 -10.75 2.92 18.48
N LEU A 705 -10.32 1.73 18.06
CA LEU A 705 -10.56 0.53 18.86
C LEU A 705 -9.69 0.59 20.12
N PRO A 706 -10.24 0.49 21.33
CA PRO A 706 -9.46 0.47 22.55
C PRO A 706 -8.39 -0.63 22.52
N GLY A 707 -7.12 -0.26 22.79
CA GLY A 707 -6.00 -1.18 22.77
C GLY A 707 -5.34 -1.38 21.38
N SER A 708 -5.79 -0.73 20.32
CA SER A 708 -5.16 -0.79 19.00
C SER A 708 -3.90 0.09 18.87
N GLY A 709 -3.63 0.96 19.84
CA GLY A 709 -2.52 1.90 19.75
C GLY A 709 -2.63 2.80 18.53
N THR A 710 -1.55 2.88 17.74
CA THR A 710 -1.48 3.65 16.50
C THR A 710 -1.98 2.89 15.26
N ASP A 711 -2.39 1.63 15.40
CA ASP A 711 -2.88 0.81 14.29
C ASP A 711 -4.25 1.29 13.82
N ARG A 712 -4.32 1.74 12.58
CA ARG A 712 -5.53 2.23 11.91
C ARG A 712 -6.21 1.21 11.00
N SER A 713 -5.74 -0.02 10.98
CA SER A 713 -6.36 -1.11 10.21
C SER A 713 -7.74 -1.48 10.74
N PHE A 714 -8.00 -1.17 12.03
CA PHE A 714 -9.27 -1.37 12.71
C PHE A 714 -10.05 -0.06 12.84
N ARG A 715 -11.35 -0.13 12.58
CA ARG A 715 -12.27 0.98 12.82
C ARG A 715 -13.54 0.49 13.50
N VAL A 716 -13.92 1.15 14.55
CA VAL A 716 -15.22 0.98 15.20
C VAL A 716 -16.03 2.24 14.95
N SER A 717 -17.32 2.09 14.78
CA SER A 717 -18.21 3.23 14.63
C SER A 717 -19.57 2.98 15.27
N ALA A 718 -20.19 4.04 15.71
CA ALA A 718 -21.62 4.08 16.05
C ALA A 718 -22.34 4.77 14.89
N PHE A 719 -23.46 4.19 14.47
CA PHE A 719 -24.19 4.70 13.32
C PHE A 719 -25.65 4.94 13.61
N MET A 720 -26.23 5.83 12.80
CA MET A 720 -27.65 6.04 12.64
C MET A 720 -27.97 6.12 11.13
N ASP A 721 -28.82 5.23 10.68
CA ASP A 721 -29.24 5.15 9.28
C ASP A 721 -30.73 5.47 9.17
N ALA A 722 -31.09 6.13 8.08
CA ALA A 722 -32.49 6.39 7.69
C ALA A 722 -32.65 6.16 6.19
N GLY A 723 -33.76 5.60 5.77
CA GLY A 723 -33.99 5.45 4.34
C GLY A 723 -35.31 4.79 3.98
N TYR A 724 -35.69 5.01 2.75
CA TYR A 724 -36.88 4.41 2.12
C TYR A 724 -36.75 4.46 0.60
N VAL A 725 -37.43 3.55 -0.05
CA VAL A 725 -37.62 3.55 -1.49
C VAL A 725 -39.10 3.44 -1.80
N TRP A 726 -39.57 4.24 -2.75
CA TRP A 726 -40.97 4.28 -3.14
C TRP A 726 -41.15 4.42 -4.65
N GLY A 727 -42.34 4.17 -5.12
CA GLY A 727 -42.66 4.22 -6.54
C GLY A 727 -44.12 3.94 -6.79
N ASN A 728 -44.42 3.30 -7.92
CA ASN A 728 -45.77 2.90 -8.22
C ASN A 728 -46.05 1.54 -7.56
N ASP A 729 -47.25 1.43 -7.03
CA ASP A 729 -47.77 0.17 -6.51
C ASP A 729 -47.69 -0.93 -7.57
N PRO A 730 -47.20 -2.12 -7.26
CA PRO A 730 -46.89 -3.17 -8.23
C PRO A 730 -48.15 -3.82 -8.86
N GLU A 731 -49.32 -3.67 -8.24
CA GLU A 731 -50.57 -4.20 -8.73
C GLU A 731 -51.42 -3.15 -9.41
N THR A 732 -51.62 -2.00 -8.76
CA THR A 732 -52.53 -0.95 -9.25
C THR A 732 -51.86 0.10 -10.14
N GLY A 733 -50.53 0.19 -10.09
CA GLY A 733 -49.77 1.22 -10.81
C GLY A 733 -49.91 2.63 -10.27
N LYS A 734 -50.63 2.84 -9.16
CA LYS A 734 -50.77 4.16 -8.54
C LYS A 734 -49.50 4.57 -7.86
N GLU A 735 -49.15 5.83 -7.96
CA GLU A 735 -47.96 6.38 -7.27
C GLU A 735 -48.18 6.38 -5.76
N GLU A 736 -47.27 5.80 -5.03
CA GLU A 736 -47.22 5.80 -3.57
C GLU A 736 -46.90 7.21 -3.06
N LYS A 737 -47.72 7.74 -2.16
CA LYS A 737 -47.47 8.99 -1.47
C LYS A 737 -46.67 8.71 -0.22
N ILE A 738 -45.50 9.24 -0.13
CA ILE A 738 -44.64 9.08 1.05
C ILE A 738 -44.72 10.29 1.99
N SER A 739 -44.52 10.01 3.27
CA SER A 739 -44.29 11.00 4.32
C SER A 739 -42.99 10.68 5.05
N LEU A 740 -42.48 11.61 5.83
CA LEU A 740 -41.31 11.35 6.70
C LEU A 740 -41.60 10.20 7.70
N SER A 741 -42.86 9.93 7.97
CA SER A 741 -43.28 8.77 8.79
C SER A 741 -43.05 7.43 8.12
N ASP A 742 -42.76 7.35 6.82
CA ASP A 742 -42.59 6.07 6.13
C ASP A 742 -41.10 5.65 6.12
N LEU A 743 -40.18 6.59 6.45
CA LEU A 743 -38.79 6.29 6.57
C LEU A 743 -38.53 5.23 7.64
N ARG A 744 -37.62 4.31 7.35
CA ARG A 744 -37.11 3.32 8.30
C ARG A 744 -35.85 3.86 8.90
N TYR A 745 -35.73 3.70 10.23
CA TYR A 745 -34.58 4.16 11.00
C TYR A 745 -33.95 2.99 11.71
N SER A 746 -32.62 3.03 11.79
CA SER A 746 -31.85 2.07 12.58
C SER A 746 -30.64 2.75 13.21
N THR A 747 -30.15 2.18 14.30
CA THR A 747 -28.91 2.58 14.97
C THR A 747 -28.13 1.34 15.36
N GLY A 748 -26.84 1.50 15.63
CA GLY A 748 -26.04 0.36 15.99
C GLY A 748 -24.54 0.65 16.03
N LEU A 749 -23.78 -0.43 16.09
CA LEU A 749 -22.33 -0.41 16.04
C LEU A 749 -21.83 -1.14 14.79
N ALA A 750 -20.78 -0.62 14.22
CA ALA A 750 -20.11 -1.27 13.11
C ALA A 750 -18.61 -1.40 13.40
N PHE A 751 -18.02 -2.46 12.85
CA PHE A 751 -16.59 -2.74 12.94
C PHE A 751 -16.09 -3.03 11.53
N SER A 752 -15.00 -2.40 11.16
CA SER A 752 -14.30 -2.68 9.90
C SER A 752 -12.83 -2.94 10.16
N TRP A 753 -12.31 -3.91 9.45
CA TRP A 753 -10.92 -4.33 9.53
C TRP A 753 -10.33 -4.58 8.14
N SER A 754 -9.23 -3.90 7.81
CA SER A 754 -8.41 -4.25 6.64
C SER A 754 -7.52 -5.43 6.98
N SER A 755 -8.08 -6.62 6.87
CA SER A 755 -7.34 -7.84 7.16
C SER A 755 -6.43 -8.22 5.98
N PRO A 756 -5.40 -9.07 6.21
CA PRO A 756 -4.56 -9.62 5.12
C PRO A 756 -5.34 -10.43 4.06
N VAL A 757 -6.52 -10.94 4.42
CA VAL A 757 -7.41 -11.69 3.53
C VAL A 757 -8.48 -10.81 2.86
N GLY A 758 -8.41 -9.49 3.05
CA GLY A 758 -9.34 -8.50 2.50
C GLY A 758 -10.12 -7.74 3.57
N PRO A 759 -10.91 -6.75 3.15
CA PRO A 759 -11.71 -5.95 4.07
C PRO A 759 -12.82 -6.77 4.72
N LEU A 760 -12.92 -6.66 6.02
CA LEU A 760 -13.98 -7.24 6.85
C LEU A 760 -14.88 -6.13 7.35
N LYS A 761 -16.19 -6.28 7.22
CA LYS A 761 -17.18 -5.38 7.79
C LYS A 761 -18.20 -6.17 8.57
N PHE A 762 -18.46 -5.73 9.79
CA PHE A 762 -19.52 -6.26 10.66
C PHE A 762 -20.40 -5.10 11.09
N SER A 763 -21.69 -5.33 11.20
CA SER A 763 -22.62 -4.36 11.78
C SER A 763 -23.65 -5.08 12.64
N LEU A 764 -23.92 -4.48 13.80
CA LEU A 764 -24.99 -4.87 14.69
C LEU A 764 -26.00 -3.72 14.70
N GLY A 765 -27.08 -3.87 13.90
CA GLY A 765 -28.06 -2.84 13.71
C GLY A 765 -29.37 -3.15 14.44
N PHE A 766 -29.93 -2.15 15.07
CA PHE A 766 -31.20 -2.21 15.78
C PHE A 766 -32.20 -1.30 15.06
N PRO A 767 -33.22 -1.88 14.38
CA PRO A 767 -34.31 -1.09 13.81
C PRO A 767 -35.04 -0.30 14.91
N LEU A 768 -35.05 1.03 14.78
CA LEU A 768 -35.77 1.94 15.69
C LEU A 768 -37.23 2.09 15.29
N LYS A 769 -37.50 1.99 14.00
CA LYS A 769 -38.85 2.01 13.44
C LYS A 769 -39.06 0.84 12.49
N LYS A 770 -40.00 0.00 12.77
CA LYS A 770 -40.30 -1.23 12.06
C LYS A 770 -41.80 -1.32 11.80
N GLU A 771 -42.23 -1.58 10.57
CA GLU A 771 -43.56 -1.96 10.19
C GLU A 771 -43.73 -3.49 10.28
N LYS A 772 -44.98 -3.93 10.28
CA LYS A 772 -45.37 -5.34 10.48
C LYS A 772 -44.64 -6.26 9.44
N ASP A 773 -44.49 -5.76 8.24
CA ASP A 773 -44.01 -6.50 7.06
C ASP A 773 -42.53 -6.29 6.76
N ASP A 774 -41.80 -5.62 7.65
CA ASP A 774 -40.36 -5.37 7.46
C ASP A 774 -39.52 -6.58 7.88
N LYS A 775 -38.68 -7.03 6.95
CA LYS A 775 -37.68 -8.08 7.20
C LYS A 775 -36.44 -7.47 7.84
N THR A 776 -36.07 -7.96 9.02
CA THR A 776 -34.95 -7.40 9.80
C THR A 776 -33.83 -8.40 9.98
N GLN A 777 -32.60 -7.93 9.85
CA GLN A 777 -31.37 -8.69 10.08
C GLN A 777 -30.40 -7.85 10.93
N ARG A 778 -30.38 -8.09 12.25
CA ARG A 778 -29.61 -7.29 13.19
C ARG A 778 -28.11 -7.43 12.98
N PHE A 779 -27.64 -8.65 12.79
CA PHE A 779 -26.24 -8.91 12.52
C PHE A 779 -26.01 -9.09 11.04
N GLN A 780 -25.17 -8.24 10.48
CA GLN A 780 -24.79 -8.26 9.07
C GLN A 780 -23.27 -8.25 8.94
N PHE A 781 -22.76 -8.98 8.00
CA PHE A 781 -21.34 -9.01 7.78
C PHE A 781 -20.99 -9.20 6.31
N GLN A 782 -19.78 -8.75 5.98
CA GLN A 782 -19.18 -8.83 4.66
C GLN A 782 -17.69 -9.12 4.82
N LEU A 783 -17.23 -10.18 4.19
CA LEU A 783 -15.83 -10.58 4.12
C LEU A 783 -15.35 -10.45 2.67
N GLY A 784 -14.22 -9.78 2.47
CA GLY A 784 -13.66 -9.52 1.15
C GLY A 784 -14.37 -8.36 0.42
N SER A 785 -13.90 -8.04 -0.78
CA SER A 785 -14.54 -7.04 -1.63
C SER A 785 -15.75 -7.67 -2.32
N VAL A 786 -16.94 -7.26 -1.93
CA VAL A 786 -18.16 -7.45 -2.73
C VAL A 786 -18.29 -6.21 -3.62
N PHE A 787 -18.12 -6.37 -4.91
CA PHE A 787 -18.22 -5.30 -5.91
C PHE A 787 -19.64 -5.10 -6.39
#